data_546d4888db1b6643c87690297b66f8fe
#
_entry.id   546d4888db1b6643c87690297b66f8fe
#
_cell.length_a   1.000
_cell.length_b   1.000
_cell.length_c   1.000
_cell.angle_alpha   90.00
_cell.angle_beta   90.00
_cell.angle_gamma   90.00
#
_symmetry.space_group_name_H-M   'P 1'
#
loop_
_entity.id
_entity.type
_entity.pdbx_description
1 polymer ?
#
loop_
_entity_poly.entity_id
_entity_poly.type
_entity_poly.pdbx_seq_one_letter_code
_entity_poly.pdbx_strand_id
1 'polypeptide(L)'
;MSTTPGQPWATTGTAAPGVHITAASFSYHHADRERPAFKGVNLDIAAGEKVLLAGASGAGKSTLLHAIAGVLQDDDAGSFGDLRLDGVPPEQARGRAGLMQQDPESQVVLSRIGDDVAFACENLAVPRAEIPDRCRQALQAVGLGHLPLDHSTAALSGGQKQRLALAGILAMQPGLLLLDEPTANLDPEGTDHVRDSVVTAAQATGATLIVVEHRLGTWLNQVDTLIVLEPGGGIRHRLPASALHHDEALRAELVDAGLWVPDHDVVEALPTWLSPGQLPDDSADQALLTGTELAVSRQSSARSWRKTPPPQPVLSGVDITLDSGVATGITGRNGAGKSTLLLTLGGLLAPHGGVITASARLKGEHGARLPSSPHHWRSADLTSRIGTVFQEPEHQFVRHTVTQELRLSAEQAKVPGTKESLFTDQEVTERVAALLDRLRLTHLAEANPFTLSGGEKRRLSVGTALAAGPEVLMLDEPTFGQDAHTFGELIGLLREHLDSGGTVVAVTHDRDFLRGLDADVFALTAAEAEEPPNADTSTAGATATPLLSAVRDTSWLGRRGPLAKLIALSFITIALISTIDPVSAAVVAVACFALLPVANIRLGTFLRRIWIFAAAAVMAVWGAAVAAEESGRVLLDLGLTTISTGSLEMGLSLGARAFAIVLPSVLIFSTTDPTDLADALAQQLKLPTRFVLGALAAMRLLGLMAAHWTTLGHARRARGLGTRFLSQAFGLLVQAIRIATRLAVTMESRGFGAGERTWSRSACFTRADGVVVLGGLAIAASATATAIFAGTWNLVWM
;
A
#
# COMPACT_ATOMS: atom_id res chain seq x y z
N MET A 1 9.70 -43.29 -2.64
CA MET A 1 11.03 -42.77 -2.26
C MET A 1 10.80 -41.38 -1.71
N SER A 2 10.78 -41.30 -0.41
CA SER A 2 10.54 -40.05 0.36
C SER A 2 11.81 -39.20 0.30
N THR A 3 11.79 -38.13 -0.46
CA THR A 3 12.86 -37.10 -0.40
C THR A 3 12.53 -36.20 0.77
N THR A 4 13.29 -36.35 1.85
CA THR A 4 13.33 -35.40 2.96
C THR A 4 13.69 -34.01 2.38
N PRO A 5 12.96 -32.93 2.67
CA PRO A 5 13.37 -31.59 2.27
C PRO A 5 14.71 -31.27 2.93
N GLY A 6 15.78 -31.04 2.14
CA GLY A 6 17.07 -30.61 2.65
C GLY A 6 16.91 -29.32 3.44
N GLN A 7 17.57 -29.19 4.58
CA GLN A 7 17.58 -28.01 5.41
C GLN A 7 18.02 -26.79 4.58
N PRO A 8 17.16 -25.78 4.40
CA PRO A 8 17.46 -24.63 3.52
C PRO A 8 18.52 -23.68 4.08
N TRP A 9 18.95 -23.84 5.33
CA TRP A 9 19.87 -22.92 6.04
C TRP A 9 21.25 -23.55 6.23
N ALA A 10 21.98 -23.81 5.14
CA ALA A 10 23.41 -24.10 5.25
C ALA A 10 24.15 -22.80 5.56
N THR A 11 24.64 -22.66 6.79
CA THR A 11 25.48 -21.54 7.21
C THR A 11 26.80 -21.55 6.45
N THR A 12 26.91 -20.75 5.40
CA THR A 12 28.19 -20.48 4.70
C THR A 12 28.93 -19.30 5.33
N GLY A 13 28.39 -18.69 6.37
CA GLY A 13 29.01 -17.67 7.20
C GLY A 13 28.57 -17.83 8.65
N THR A 14 29.34 -17.35 9.62
CA THR A 14 28.95 -17.35 11.02
C THR A 14 27.70 -16.51 11.19
N ALA A 15 26.54 -17.18 11.42
CA ALA A 15 25.31 -16.51 11.81
C ALA A 15 25.60 -15.65 13.05
N ALA A 16 24.96 -14.48 13.14
CA ALA A 16 25.10 -13.66 14.34
C ALA A 16 24.55 -14.45 15.55
N PRO A 17 25.29 -14.50 16.67
CA PRO A 17 24.79 -15.16 17.87
C PRO A 17 23.50 -14.48 18.35
N GLY A 18 22.65 -15.25 19.05
CA GLY A 18 21.45 -14.70 19.67
C GLY A 18 21.78 -13.49 20.56
N VAL A 19 20.84 -12.56 20.62
CA VAL A 19 21.02 -11.28 21.34
C VAL A 19 20.38 -11.37 22.73
N HIS A 20 21.11 -10.99 23.76
CA HIS A 20 20.60 -10.80 25.11
C HIS A 20 19.98 -9.42 25.26
N ILE A 21 18.72 -9.34 25.75
CA ILE A 21 17.98 -8.09 25.88
C ILE A 21 17.74 -7.81 27.36
N THR A 22 18.15 -6.66 27.84
CA THR A 22 17.89 -6.20 29.20
C THR A 22 17.18 -4.85 29.19
N ALA A 23 16.15 -4.71 30.02
CA ALA A 23 15.52 -3.41 30.28
C ALA A 23 15.30 -3.23 31.80
N ALA A 24 15.61 -2.03 32.29
CA ALA A 24 15.41 -1.64 33.68
C ALA A 24 14.53 -0.40 33.78
N SER A 25 13.34 -0.57 34.33
CA SER A 25 12.31 0.47 34.51
C SER A 25 12.06 1.29 33.24
N PHE A 26 12.12 0.62 32.08
CA PHE A 26 11.99 1.29 30.80
C PHE A 26 10.55 1.74 30.58
N SER A 27 10.37 2.99 30.17
CA SER A 27 9.07 3.63 29.98
C SER A 27 9.12 4.49 28.72
N TYR A 28 8.00 4.59 28.04
CA TYR A 28 7.88 5.42 26.83
C TYR A 28 6.55 6.14 26.78
N HIS A 29 6.58 7.42 26.45
CA HIS A 29 5.42 8.29 26.34
C HIS A 29 5.40 8.97 24.96
N HIS A 30 4.32 8.79 24.21
CA HIS A 30 4.09 9.54 22.96
C HIS A 30 3.64 10.97 23.30
N ALA A 31 4.21 11.98 22.62
CA ALA A 31 3.88 13.39 22.86
C ALA A 31 2.39 13.72 22.72
N ASP A 32 1.72 13.08 21.78
CA ASP A 32 0.31 13.31 21.44
C ASP A 32 -0.69 12.50 22.29
N ARG A 33 -0.23 11.76 23.32
CA ARG A 33 -1.09 10.93 24.16
C ARG A 33 -0.97 11.32 25.63
N GLU A 34 -2.09 11.36 26.35
CA GLU A 34 -2.11 11.63 27.79
C GLU A 34 -1.53 10.48 28.61
N ARG A 35 -1.65 9.24 28.11
CA ARG A 35 -1.16 8.03 28.80
C ARG A 35 0.12 7.51 28.15
N PRO A 36 1.08 7.02 28.96
CA PRO A 36 2.28 6.37 28.42
C PRO A 36 1.90 5.16 27.58
N ALA A 37 2.72 4.82 26.60
CA ALA A 37 2.58 3.58 25.85
C ALA A 37 2.80 2.37 26.77
N PHE A 38 3.81 2.46 27.63
CA PHE A 38 4.10 1.53 28.73
C PHE A 38 4.95 2.22 29.79
N LYS A 39 4.96 1.69 31.01
CA LYS A 39 5.67 2.28 32.14
C LYS A 39 6.36 1.20 32.98
N GLY A 40 7.63 1.43 33.31
CA GLY A 40 8.38 0.59 34.25
C GLY A 40 8.61 -0.85 33.78
N VAL A 41 8.80 -1.05 32.48
CA VAL A 41 9.07 -2.37 31.89
C VAL A 41 10.45 -2.85 32.35
N ASN A 42 10.48 -4.06 32.96
CA ASN A 42 11.71 -4.76 33.31
C ASN A 42 11.77 -6.05 32.52
N LEU A 43 12.80 -6.18 31.67
CA LEU A 43 13.01 -7.32 30.79
C LEU A 43 14.39 -7.91 30.97
N ASP A 44 14.47 -9.24 30.87
CA ASP A 44 15.71 -9.99 30.81
C ASP A 44 15.46 -11.21 29.90
N ILE A 45 15.74 -11.07 28.60
CA ILE A 45 15.50 -12.11 27.60
C ILE A 45 16.86 -12.67 27.17
N ALA A 46 17.06 -13.97 27.45
CA ALA A 46 18.30 -14.64 27.15
C ALA A 46 18.54 -14.75 25.63
N ALA A 47 19.82 -14.81 25.26
CA ALA A 47 20.20 -15.07 23.86
C ALA A 47 19.63 -16.41 23.38
N GLY A 48 18.93 -16.40 22.23
CA GLY A 48 18.27 -17.57 21.65
C GLY A 48 16.89 -17.90 22.25
N GLU A 49 16.42 -17.18 23.25
CA GLU A 49 15.07 -17.33 23.82
C GLU A 49 14.00 -16.91 22.81
N LYS A 50 12.92 -17.68 22.73
CA LYS A 50 11.77 -17.36 21.88
C LYS A 50 10.61 -16.89 22.75
N VAL A 51 10.18 -15.66 22.52
CA VAL A 51 9.19 -14.96 23.35
C VAL A 51 7.96 -14.61 22.53
N LEU A 52 6.78 -14.93 23.08
CA LEU A 52 5.50 -14.41 22.62
C LEU A 52 5.12 -13.20 23.49
N LEU A 53 5.03 -12.03 22.86
CA LEU A 53 4.64 -10.80 23.51
C LEU A 53 3.15 -10.53 23.26
N ALA A 54 2.35 -10.65 24.29
CA ALA A 54 0.90 -10.51 24.27
C ALA A 54 0.43 -9.26 25.02
N GLY A 55 -0.81 -8.88 24.86
CA GLY A 55 -1.45 -7.74 25.53
C GLY A 55 -2.62 -7.22 24.70
N ALA A 56 -3.55 -6.55 25.35
CA ALA A 56 -4.69 -5.92 24.69
C ALA A 56 -4.26 -4.90 23.60
N SER A 57 -5.19 -4.52 22.74
CA SER A 57 -4.94 -3.46 21.75
C SER A 57 -4.57 -2.15 22.47
N GLY A 58 -3.50 -1.49 22.01
CA GLY A 58 -2.99 -0.27 22.67
C GLY A 58 -2.07 -0.49 23.88
N ALA A 59 -1.71 -1.74 24.23
CA ALA A 59 -0.78 -2.04 25.33
C ALA A 59 0.69 -1.66 25.08
N GLY A 60 1.01 -1.06 23.92
CA GLY A 60 2.38 -0.60 23.63
C GLY A 60 3.31 -1.67 23.04
N LYS A 61 2.79 -2.84 22.61
CA LYS A 61 3.58 -3.97 22.06
C LYS A 61 4.48 -3.54 20.89
N SER A 62 3.91 -2.94 19.86
CA SER A 62 4.65 -2.47 18.67
C SER A 62 5.66 -1.38 19.05
N THR A 63 5.29 -0.47 19.98
CA THR A 63 6.20 0.57 20.48
C THR A 63 7.41 -0.05 21.19
N LEU A 64 7.21 -1.11 21.98
CA LEU A 64 8.29 -1.83 22.64
C LEU A 64 9.20 -2.53 21.61
N LEU A 65 8.62 -3.16 20.54
CA LEU A 65 9.43 -3.74 19.46
C LEU A 65 10.27 -2.67 18.76
N HIS A 66 9.71 -1.49 18.48
CA HIS A 66 10.43 -0.38 17.87
C HIS A 66 11.56 0.14 18.77
N ALA A 67 11.33 0.19 20.09
CA ALA A 67 12.37 0.53 21.06
C ALA A 67 13.54 -0.47 21.02
N ILE A 68 13.23 -1.77 21.08
CA ILE A 68 14.23 -2.84 21.01
C ILE A 68 14.96 -2.82 19.66
N ALA A 69 14.27 -2.49 18.55
CA ALA A 69 14.89 -2.35 17.24
C ALA A 69 15.78 -1.10 17.09
N GLY A 70 15.73 -0.15 18.05
CA GLY A 70 16.48 1.11 17.97
C GLY A 70 15.99 2.07 16.89
N VAL A 71 14.67 2.02 16.57
CA VAL A 71 14.03 2.84 15.52
C VAL A 71 12.95 3.78 16.08
N LEU A 72 12.87 3.95 17.38
CA LEU A 72 12.04 5.00 17.96
C LEU A 72 12.59 6.37 17.56
N GLN A 73 11.71 7.25 17.11
CA GLN A 73 12.07 8.63 16.78
C GLN A 73 12.09 9.46 18.08
N ASP A 74 13.22 10.13 18.35
CA ASP A 74 13.44 10.93 19.58
C ASP A 74 12.70 12.27 19.61
N ASP A 75 12.01 12.64 18.51
CA ASP A 75 11.68 14.05 18.25
C ASP A 75 10.67 14.68 19.22
N ASP A 76 9.83 13.89 19.96
CA ASP A 76 8.84 14.48 20.89
C ASP A 76 8.42 13.57 22.06
N ALA A 77 9.09 12.46 22.29
CA ALA A 77 8.68 11.47 23.26
C ALA A 77 9.74 11.28 24.34
N GLY A 78 9.30 11.12 25.57
CA GLY A 78 10.20 10.78 26.65
C GLY A 78 10.42 9.28 26.76
N SER A 79 11.62 8.77 26.44
CA SER A 79 12.08 7.46 26.92
C SER A 79 12.76 7.64 28.28
N PHE A 80 12.40 6.82 29.25
CA PHE A 80 13.00 6.82 30.59
C PHE A 80 13.41 5.40 30.94
N GLY A 81 14.50 5.26 31.70
CA GLY A 81 15.05 3.97 32.07
C GLY A 81 16.16 3.50 31.13
N ASP A 82 16.54 2.25 31.23
CA ASP A 82 17.65 1.66 30.48
C ASP A 82 17.15 0.49 29.62
N LEU A 83 17.56 0.44 28.37
CA LEU A 83 17.30 -0.68 27.43
C LEU A 83 18.60 -1.00 26.71
N ARG A 84 19.01 -2.27 26.74
CA ARG A 84 20.27 -2.71 26.14
C ARG A 84 20.15 -4.01 25.36
N LEU A 85 20.90 -4.09 24.28
CA LEU A 85 21.12 -5.30 23.46
C LEU A 85 22.58 -5.70 23.61
N ASP A 86 22.87 -6.84 24.23
CA ASP A 86 24.24 -7.28 24.58
C ASP A 86 25.05 -6.18 25.29
N GLY A 87 24.41 -5.43 26.18
CA GLY A 87 25.01 -4.37 26.95
C GLY A 87 25.17 -3.02 26.24
N VAL A 88 24.75 -2.87 24.97
CA VAL A 88 24.80 -1.60 24.25
C VAL A 88 23.40 -1.06 23.95
N PRO A 89 23.20 0.26 23.84
CA PRO A 89 21.91 0.84 23.47
C PRO A 89 21.44 0.35 22.08
N PRO A 90 20.13 0.17 21.87
CA PRO A 90 19.60 -0.35 20.60
C PRO A 90 20.02 0.45 19.35
N GLU A 91 20.11 1.79 19.45
CA GLU A 91 20.51 2.68 18.35
C GLU A 91 21.95 2.42 17.88
N GLN A 92 22.81 1.88 18.76
CA GLN A 92 24.19 1.50 18.45
C GLN A 92 24.29 0.07 17.95
N ALA A 93 23.24 -0.74 18.11
CA ALA A 93 23.19 -2.15 17.72
C ALA A 93 22.52 -2.36 16.33
N ARG A 94 22.57 -1.37 15.45
CA ARG A 94 21.94 -1.41 14.11
C ARG A 94 22.39 -2.63 13.32
N GLY A 95 21.41 -3.33 12.71
CA GLY A 95 21.65 -4.55 11.95
C GLY A 95 21.69 -5.84 12.77
N ARG A 96 21.72 -5.77 14.10
CA ARG A 96 21.57 -6.94 14.99
C ARG A 96 20.12 -7.41 15.08
N ALA A 97 19.16 -6.48 15.04
CA ALA A 97 17.74 -6.75 15.05
C ALA A 97 17.14 -6.63 13.64
N GLY A 98 16.34 -7.61 13.24
CA GLY A 98 15.47 -7.56 12.08
C GLY A 98 14.03 -7.30 12.53
N LEU A 99 13.45 -6.17 12.13
CA LEU A 99 12.09 -5.78 12.50
C LEU A 99 11.13 -5.96 11.34
N MET A 100 10.06 -6.74 11.58
CA MET A 100 8.88 -6.83 10.73
C MET A 100 7.76 -6.03 11.33
N GLN A 101 7.20 -5.09 10.58
CA GLN A 101 6.07 -4.26 10.99
C GLN A 101 4.74 -4.86 10.52
N GLN A 102 3.63 -4.39 11.07
CA GLN A 102 2.29 -4.86 10.77
C GLN A 102 1.84 -4.58 9.32
N ASP A 103 2.24 -3.44 8.73
CA ASP A 103 1.80 -3.02 7.39
C ASP A 103 2.75 -3.51 6.28
N PRO A 104 2.34 -4.45 5.39
CA PRO A 104 3.21 -4.98 4.34
C PRO A 104 3.58 -3.96 3.26
N GLU A 105 2.74 -2.96 2.99
CA GLU A 105 2.98 -1.97 1.94
C GLU A 105 4.17 -1.06 2.28
N SER A 106 4.31 -0.68 3.53
CA SER A 106 5.41 0.16 4.02
C SER A 106 6.72 -0.60 4.18
N GLN A 107 6.69 -1.93 4.17
CA GLN A 107 7.89 -2.75 4.37
C GLN A 107 8.67 -3.05 3.09
N VAL A 108 8.07 -2.95 1.93
CA VAL A 108 8.77 -3.13 0.66
C VAL A 108 9.44 -1.81 0.27
N VAL A 109 10.75 -1.80 0.05
CA VAL A 109 11.57 -0.61 -0.24
C VAL A 109 11.81 -0.45 -1.74
N LEU A 110 12.12 -1.55 -2.44
CA LEU A 110 12.53 -1.53 -3.85
C LEU A 110 11.48 -2.16 -4.77
N SER A 111 11.60 -1.87 -6.07
CA SER A 111 10.62 -2.26 -7.09
C SER A 111 10.72 -3.70 -7.56
N ARG A 112 11.81 -4.41 -7.26
CA ARG A 112 12.05 -5.81 -7.64
C ARG A 112 12.27 -6.67 -6.40
N ILE A 113 11.78 -7.91 -6.44
CA ILE A 113 11.88 -8.87 -5.31
C ILE A 113 13.33 -9.09 -4.90
N GLY A 114 14.23 -9.39 -5.85
CA GLY A 114 15.64 -9.67 -5.54
C GLY A 114 16.36 -8.47 -4.95
N ASP A 115 16.09 -7.27 -5.42
CA ASP A 115 16.69 -6.04 -4.92
C ASP A 115 16.18 -5.71 -3.51
N ASP A 116 14.88 -5.92 -3.26
CA ASP A 116 14.28 -5.65 -1.95
C ASP A 116 14.82 -6.58 -0.87
N VAL A 117 14.97 -7.87 -1.17
CA VAL A 117 15.57 -8.84 -0.25
C VAL A 117 17.07 -8.57 -0.05
N ALA A 118 17.81 -8.18 -1.10
CA ALA A 118 19.23 -7.85 -1.02
C ALA A 118 19.50 -6.57 -0.23
N PHE A 119 18.51 -5.65 -0.12
CA PHE A 119 18.69 -4.32 0.45
C PHE A 119 19.34 -4.31 1.83
N ALA A 120 18.90 -5.17 2.74
CA ALA A 120 19.46 -5.28 4.08
C ALA A 120 20.89 -5.85 4.05
N CYS A 121 21.13 -6.91 3.27
CA CYS A 121 22.48 -7.50 3.11
C CYS A 121 23.50 -6.48 2.59
N GLU A 122 23.08 -5.65 1.62
CA GLU A 122 23.93 -4.60 1.06
C GLU A 122 24.25 -3.50 2.08
N ASN A 123 23.28 -3.06 2.89
CA ASN A 123 23.48 -2.06 3.94
C ASN A 123 24.39 -2.55 5.07
N LEU A 124 24.38 -3.87 5.33
CA LEU A 124 25.21 -4.52 6.36
C LEU A 124 26.56 -4.99 5.83
N ALA A 125 26.96 -4.54 4.64
CA ALA A 125 28.24 -4.84 4.01
C ALA A 125 28.51 -6.36 3.84
N VAL A 126 27.46 -7.19 3.64
CA VAL A 126 27.60 -8.60 3.34
C VAL A 126 28.42 -8.77 2.05
N PRO A 127 29.39 -9.70 2.00
CA PRO A 127 30.18 -9.92 0.79
C PRO A 127 29.31 -10.18 -0.43
N ARG A 128 29.59 -9.48 -1.54
CA ARG A 128 28.80 -9.55 -2.77
C ARG A 128 28.53 -10.97 -3.25
N ALA A 129 29.50 -11.87 -3.11
CA ALA A 129 29.40 -13.26 -3.57
C ALA A 129 28.30 -14.05 -2.81
N GLU A 130 28.00 -13.68 -1.56
CA GLU A 130 27.04 -14.38 -0.69
C GLU A 130 25.60 -13.87 -0.87
N ILE A 131 25.40 -12.60 -1.27
CA ILE A 131 24.09 -11.97 -1.32
C ILE A 131 23.08 -12.75 -2.19
N PRO A 132 23.41 -13.19 -3.43
CA PRO A 132 22.45 -13.92 -4.26
C PRO A 132 21.98 -15.24 -3.66
N ASP A 133 22.85 -15.94 -2.93
CA ASP A 133 22.50 -17.21 -2.30
C ASP A 133 21.62 -16.99 -1.08
N ARG A 134 21.94 -16.00 -0.23
CA ARG A 134 21.11 -15.60 0.90
C ARG A 134 19.70 -15.18 0.44
N CYS A 135 19.60 -14.38 -0.62
CA CYS A 135 18.32 -13.96 -1.19
C CYS A 135 17.48 -15.16 -1.69
N ARG A 136 18.10 -16.10 -2.43
CA ARG A 136 17.40 -17.28 -2.92
C ARG A 136 16.91 -18.18 -1.79
N GLN A 137 17.74 -18.43 -0.78
CA GLN A 137 17.39 -19.22 0.41
C GLN A 137 16.24 -18.57 1.18
N ALA A 138 16.30 -17.25 1.42
CA ALA A 138 15.26 -16.53 2.13
C ALA A 138 13.93 -16.55 1.37
N LEU A 139 13.95 -16.34 0.03
CA LEU A 139 12.74 -16.44 -0.78
C LEU A 139 12.16 -17.85 -0.81
N GLN A 140 12.99 -18.89 -0.85
CA GLN A 140 12.56 -20.28 -0.77
C GLN A 140 11.89 -20.57 0.57
N ALA A 141 12.48 -20.12 1.67
CA ALA A 141 11.97 -20.33 3.01
C ALA A 141 10.55 -19.76 3.19
N VAL A 142 10.26 -18.62 2.60
CA VAL A 142 8.92 -17.99 2.70
C VAL A 142 7.96 -18.42 1.56
N GLY A 143 8.31 -19.43 0.75
CA GLY A 143 7.46 -19.95 -0.33
C GLY A 143 7.36 -19.02 -1.56
N LEU A 144 8.29 -18.08 -1.74
CA LEU A 144 8.38 -17.19 -2.91
C LEU A 144 9.50 -17.59 -3.88
N GLY A 145 10.15 -18.72 -3.69
CA GLY A 145 11.27 -19.18 -4.50
C GLY A 145 10.93 -19.51 -5.97
N HIS A 146 9.64 -19.64 -6.30
CA HIS A 146 9.15 -19.84 -7.68
C HIS A 146 9.14 -18.54 -8.49
N LEU A 147 9.21 -17.36 -7.84
CA LEU A 147 9.20 -16.07 -8.52
C LEU A 147 10.61 -15.66 -8.96
N PRO A 148 10.78 -15.11 -10.17
CA PRO A 148 12.06 -14.60 -10.63
C PRO A 148 12.49 -13.37 -9.81
N LEU A 149 13.80 -13.19 -9.60
CA LEU A 149 14.37 -12.11 -8.80
C LEU A 149 14.04 -10.69 -9.34
N ASP A 150 13.79 -10.57 -10.63
CA ASP A 150 13.39 -9.34 -11.31
C ASP A 150 11.87 -9.12 -11.34
N HIS A 151 11.09 -10.00 -10.69
CA HIS A 151 9.64 -9.83 -10.56
C HIS A 151 9.29 -8.52 -9.83
N SER A 152 8.26 -7.83 -10.32
CA SER A 152 7.84 -6.54 -9.74
C SER A 152 7.17 -6.72 -8.38
N THR A 153 7.63 -6.00 -7.37
CA THR A 153 7.00 -5.98 -6.04
C THR A 153 5.59 -5.39 -6.05
N ALA A 154 5.27 -4.55 -7.04
CA ALA A 154 3.94 -3.98 -7.20
C ALA A 154 2.89 -5.01 -7.68
N ALA A 155 3.32 -6.12 -8.27
CA ALA A 155 2.44 -7.21 -8.73
C ALA A 155 2.10 -8.21 -7.62
N LEU A 156 2.74 -8.12 -6.46
CA LEU A 156 2.53 -9.01 -5.33
C LEU A 156 1.22 -8.70 -4.59
N SER A 157 0.55 -9.76 -4.14
CA SER A 157 -0.57 -9.64 -3.18
C SER A 157 -0.07 -9.18 -1.79
N GLY A 158 -0.98 -8.73 -0.91
CA GLY A 158 -0.65 -8.32 0.46
C GLY A 158 0.11 -9.42 1.23
N GLY A 159 -0.36 -10.65 1.20
CA GLY A 159 0.31 -11.78 1.84
C GLY A 159 1.66 -12.13 1.20
N GLN A 160 1.81 -11.97 -0.12
CA GLN A 160 3.13 -12.12 -0.78
C GLN A 160 4.10 -11.00 -0.39
N LYS A 161 3.63 -9.75 -0.23
CA LYS A 161 4.46 -8.64 0.28
C LYS A 161 4.91 -8.88 1.71
N GLN A 162 4.03 -9.40 2.56
CA GLN A 162 4.37 -9.77 3.93
C GLN A 162 5.45 -10.85 3.97
N ARG A 163 5.32 -11.90 3.16
CA ARG A 163 6.37 -12.93 3.01
C ARG A 163 7.66 -12.38 2.42
N LEU A 164 7.58 -11.43 1.48
CA LEU A 164 8.76 -10.74 0.94
C LEU A 164 9.49 -9.92 2.02
N ALA A 165 8.75 -9.20 2.85
CA ALA A 165 9.31 -8.44 3.97
C ALA A 165 10.06 -9.37 4.94
N LEU A 166 9.46 -10.52 5.28
CA LEU A 166 10.11 -11.55 6.09
C LEU A 166 11.37 -12.11 5.40
N ALA A 167 11.33 -12.38 4.09
CA ALA A 167 12.51 -12.82 3.34
C ALA A 167 13.66 -11.80 3.44
N GLY A 168 13.35 -10.50 3.34
CA GLY A 168 14.35 -9.43 3.51
C GLY A 168 15.01 -9.42 4.89
N ILE A 169 14.27 -9.74 5.93
CA ILE A 169 14.78 -9.87 7.30
C ILE A 169 15.61 -11.15 7.44
N LEU A 170 15.10 -12.28 6.97
CA LEU A 170 15.81 -13.56 7.05
C LEU A 170 17.12 -13.55 6.27
N ALA A 171 17.19 -12.86 5.12
CA ALA A 171 18.40 -12.75 4.32
C ALA A 171 19.57 -12.04 5.05
N MET A 172 19.27 -11.08 5.94
CA MET A 172 20.28 -10.41 6.75
C MET A 172 20.85 -11.30 7.86
N GLN A 173 20.20 -12.40 8.20
CA GLN A 173 20.56 -13.33 9.27
C GLN A 173 20.83 -12.61 10.61
N PRO A 174 19.85 -11.86 11.14
CA PRO A 174 20.04 -11.09 12.37
C PRO A 174 20.14 -12.02 13.59
N GLY A 175 20.82 -11.57 14.64
CA GLY A 175 20.81 -12.26 15.94
C GLY A 175 19.52 -12.09 16.74
N LEU A 176 18.65 -11.15 16.33
CA LEU A 176 17.35 -10.87 16.95
C LEU A 176 16.26 -10.68 15.89
N LEU A 177 15.20 -11.47 15.97
CA LEU A 177 14.01 -11.38 15.13
C LEU A 177 12.88 -10.73 15.93
N LEU A 178 12.38 -9.59 15.47
CA LEU A 178 11.27 -8.84 16.05
C LEU A 178 10.13 -8.82 15.05
N LEU A 179 9.04 -9.51 15.34
CA LEU A 179 7.93 -9.71 14.41
C LEU A 179 6.64 -9.16 15.00
N ASP A 180 6.07 -8.14 14.36
CA ASP A 180 4.81 -7.53 14.75
C ASP A 180 3.67 -8.06 13.86
N GLU A 181 2.85 -8.94 14.40
CA GLU A 181 1.74 -9.63 13.75
C GLU A 181 2.11 -10.26 12.38
N PRO A 182 3.11 -11.15 12.34
CA PRO A 182 3.65 -11.68 11.08
C PRO A 182 2.66 -12.54 10.29
N THR A 183 1.56 -12.97 10.88
CA THR A 183 0.57 -13.86 10.27
C THR A 183 -0.75 -13.17 9.93
N ALA A 184 -0.88 -11.88 10.23
CA ALA A 184 -2.14 -11.17 10.24
C ALA A 184 -2.89 -11.08 8.90
N ASN A 185 -2.21 -10.98 7.75
CA ASN A 185 -2.84 -10.86 6.42
C ASN A 185 -2.82 -12.16 5.60
N LEU A 186 -2.63 -13.29 6.28
CA LEU A 186 -2.44 -14.56 5.63
C LEU A 186 -3.67 -15.46 5.77
N ASP A 187 -3.88 -16.32 4.79
CA ASP A 187 -4.77 -17.44 4.91
C ASP A 187 -4.16 -18.52 5.86
N PRO A 188 -4.93 -19.48 6.35
CA PRO A 188 -4.43 -20.47 7.31
C PRO A 188 -3.18 -21.22 6.84
N GLU A 189 -3.12 -21.59 5.54
CA GLU A 189 -1.97 -22.27 4.94
C GLU A 189 -0.72 -21.36 4.93
N GLY A 190 -0.91 -20.08 4.58
CA GLY A 190 0.14 -19.06 4.61
C GLY A 190 0.64 -18.77 6.03
N THR A 191 -0.25 -18.81 7.02
CA THR A 191 0.06 -18.63 8.45
C THR A 191 1.01 -19.72 8.94
N ASP A 192 0.67 -21.00 8.69
CA ASP A 192 1.50 -22.13 9.07
C ASP A 192 2.87 -22.05 8.38
N HIS A 193 2.89 -21.71 7.11
CA HIS A 193 4.12 -21.62 6.33
C HIS A 193 5.07 -20.52 6.86
N VAL A 194 4.54 -19.36 7.22
CA VAL A 194 5.33 -18.25 7.79
C VAL A 194 5.84 -18.59 9.17
N ARG A 195 4.99 -19.13 10.05
CA ARG A 195 5.38 -19.58 11.38
C ARG A 195 6.53 -20.57 11.32
N ASP A 196 6.38 -21.64 10.53
CA ASP A 196 7.37 -22.72 10.43
C ASP A 196 8.70 -22.22 9.83
N SER A 197 8.64 -21.29 8.87
CA SER A 197 9.82 -20.65 8.29
C SER A 197 10.60 -19.81 9.31
N VAL A 198 9.90 -19.03 10.12
CA VAL A 198 10.50 -18.21 11.20
C VAL A 198 11.14 -19.09 12.26
N VAL A 199 10.43 -20.11 12.73
CA VAL A 199 10.93 -21.03 13.76
C VAL A 199 12.17 -21.78 13.26
N THR A 200 12.12 -22.29 12.03
CA THR A 200 13.25 -22.96 11.40
C THR A 200 14.47 -22.05 11.28
N ALA A 201 14.25 -20.79 10.83
CA ALA A 201 15.33 -19.82 10.70
C ALA A 201 15.94 -19.45 12.07
N ALA A 202 15.10 -19.19 13.08
CA ALA A 202 15.57 -18.87 14.44
C ALA A 202 16.36 -20.04 15.05
N GLN A 203 15.91 -21.28 14.87
CA GLN A 203 16.62 -22.47 15.33
C GLN A 203 17.96 -22.67 14.63
N ALA A 204 17.99 -22.51 13.30
CA ALA A 204 19.21 -22.70 12.51
C ALA A 204 20.27 -21.66 12.80
N THR A 205 19.88 -20.42 13.15
CA THR A 205 20.80 -19.30 13.45
C THR A 205 21.08 -19.12 14.93
N GLY A 206 20.30 -19.72 15.82
CA GLY A 206 20.34 -19.45 17.26
C GLY A 206 19.85 -18.04 17.62
N ALA A 207 19.11 -17.38 16.75
CA ALA A 207 18.62 -16.03 16.95
C ALA A 207 17.56 -15.97 18.07
N THR A 208 17.58 -14.88 18.85
CA THR A 208 16.50 -14.53 19.77
C THR A 208 15.27 -14.11 18.96
N LEU A 209 14.08 -14.57 19.37
CA LEU A 209 12.82 -14.29 18.67
C LEU A 209 11.84 -13.61 19.62
N ILE A 210 11.29 -12.48 19.22
CA ILE A 210 10.12 -11.86 19.86
C ILE A 210 9.02 -11.73 18.82
N VAL A 211 7.88 -12.39 19.06
CA VAL A 211 6.70 -12.30 18.21
C VAL A 211 5.58 -11.62 18.98
N VAL A 212 4.99 -10.61 18.37
CA VAL A 212 3.72 -10.02 18.84
C VAL A 212 2.60 -10.66 18.05
N GLU A 213 1.61 -11.21 18.74
CA GLU A 213 0.44 -11.79 18.10
C GLU A 213 -0.79 -11.64 18.99
N HIS A 214 -1.97 -11.46 18.39
CA HIS A 214 -3.23 -11.42 19.11
C HIS A 214 -3.76 -12.82 19.43
N ARG A 215 -3.68 -13.75 18.46
CA ARG A 215 -4.12 -15.14 18.62
C ARG A 215 -2.98 -16.00 19.18
N LEU A 216 -2.94 -16.18 20.50
CA LEU A 216 -1.84 -16.87 21.19
C LEU A 216 -1.62 -18.30 20.67
N GLY A 217 -2.69 -19.02 20.31
CA GLY A 217 -2.64 -20.40 19.84
C GLY A 217 -1.73 -20.63 18.64
N THR A 218 -1.55 -19.64 17.78
CA THR A 218 -0.71 -19.76 16.57
C THR A 218 0.76 -20.00 16.93
N TRP A 219 1.27 -19.36 18.00
CA TRP A 219 2.70 -19.37 18.33
C TRP A 219 3.02 -20.08 19.65
N LEU A 220 2.03 -20.33 20.50
CA LEU A 220 2.23 -20.81 21.88
C LEU A 220 3.13 -22.07 21.98
N ASN A 221 2.98 -23.01 21.04
CA ASN A 221 3.76 -24.25 21.00
C ASN A 221 5.17 -24.07 20.40
N GLN A 222 5.52 -22.90 19.90
CA GLN A 222 6.78 -22.61 19.21
C GLN A 222 7.70 -21.68 20.00
N VAL A 223 7.23 -21.17 21.14
CA VAL A 223 7.94 -20.20 21.98
C VAL A 223 8.21 -20.76 23.37
N ASP A 224 9.24 -20.23 24.03
CA ASP A 224 9.65 -20.67 25.35
C ASP A 224 8.90 -19.89 26.45
N THR A 225 8.73 -18.58 26.26
CA THR A 225 8.19 -17.64 27.25
C THR A 225 7.01 -16.84 26.69
N LEU A 226 5.98 -16.68 27.50
CA LEU A 226 4.89 -15.73 27.28
C LEU A 226 5.11 -14.49 28.17
N ILE A 227 5.09 -13.30 27.57
CA ILE A 227 5.12 -12.01 28.27
C ILE A 227 3.83 -11.26 27.95
N VAL A 228 3.10 -10.83 28.97
CA VAL A 228 1.85 -10.08 28.84
C VAL A 228 2.05 -8.65 29.30
N LEU A 229 1.80 -7.68 28.40
CA LEU A 229 1.83 -6.25 28.71
C LEU A 229 0.45 -5.75 29.12
N GLU A 230 0.43 -4.87 30.11
CA GLU A 230 -0.76 -4.17 30.55
C GLU A 230 -0.86 -2.79 29.85
N PRO A 231 -2.06 -2.37 29.36
CA PRO A 231 -2.23 -1.06 28.73
C PRO A 231 -1.82 0.11 29.63
N GLY A 232 -0.82 0.92 29.19
CA GLY A 232 -0.27 2.03 29.99
C GLY A 232 0.53 1.63 31.21
N GLY A 233 0.70 0.32 31.44
CA GLY A 233 1.46 -0.27 32.56
C GLY A 233 2.76 -0.92 32.12
N GLY A 234 3.23 -1.87 32.95
CA GLY A 234 4.42 -2.67 32.68
C GLY A 234 4.10 -4.10 32.23
N ILE A 235 4.99 -5.03 32.58
CA ILE A 235 4.77 -6.45 32.40
C ILE A 235 3.85 -6.96 33.52
N ARG A 236 2.69 -7.49 33.12
CA ARG A 236 1.74 -8.13 34.03
C ARG A 236 2.16 -9.55 34.36
N HIS A 237 2.51 -10.33 33.33
CA HIS A 237 2.96 -11.71 33.48
C HIS A 237 4.20 -11.98 32.64
N ARG A 238 5.13 -12.75 33.20
CA ARG A 238 6.21 -13.43 32.49
C ARG A 238 6.25 -14.87 32.99
N LEU A 239 5.97 -15.82 32.11
CA LEU A 239 5.82 -17.23 32.46
C LEU A 239 6.20 -18.13 31.28
N PRO A 240 6.54 -19.40 31.54
CA PRO A 240 6.73 -20.36 30.47
C PRO A 240 5.46 -20.47 29.62
N ALA A 241 5.59 -20.52 28.30
CA ALA A 241 4.46 -20.62 27.38
C ALA A 241 3.58 -21.84 27.68
N SER A 242 4.17 -22.96 28.14
CA SER A 242 3.47 -24.18 28.55
C SER A 242 2.51 -24.00 29.73
N ALA A 243 2.68 -22.96 30.56
CA ALA A 243 1.80 -22.71 31.71
C ALA A 243 0.35 -22.49 31.29
N LEU A 244 0.14 -21.88 30.07
CA LEU A 244 -1.19 -21.59 29.56
C LEU A 244 -2.01 -22.87 29.26
N HIS A 245 -1.38 -24.00 29.04
CA HIS A 245 -2.08 -25.27 28.81
C HIS A 245 -2.67 -25.88 30.10
N HIS A 246 -2.13 -25.52 31.26
CA HIS A 246 -2.44 -26.19 32.50
C HIS A 246 -3.12 -25.29 33.55
N ASP A 247 -3.02 -23.96 33.42
CA ASP A 247 -3.57 -23.00 34.37
C ASP A 247 -4.88 -22.37 33.82
N GLU A 248 -6.01 -22.89 34.27
CA GLU A 248 -7.33 -22.42 33.89
C GLU A 248 -7.63 -21.00 34.44
N ALA A 249 -7.14 -20.68 35.64
CA ALA A 249 -7.32 -19.35 36.24
C ALA A 249 -6.57 -18.29 35.43
N LEU A 250 -5.36 -18.60 34.97
CA LEU A 250 -4.58 -17.72 34.09
C LEU A 250 -5.28 -17.55 32.75
N ARG A 251 -5.83 -18.63 32.16
CA ARG A 251 -6.59 -18.50 30.90
C ARG A 251 -7.79 -17.58 31.05
N ALA A 252 -8.58 -17.75 32.12
CA ALA A 252 -9.72 -16.87 32.41
C ALA A 252 -9.29 -15.41 32.58
N GLU A 253 -8.20 -15.14 33.31
CA GLU A 253 -7.64 -13.80 33.49
C GLU A 253 -7.22 -13.16 32.14
N LEU A 254 -6.57 -13.93 31.25
CA LEU A 254 -6.15 -13.43 29.94
C LEU A 254 -7.33 -13.20 28.99
N VAL A 255 -8.37 -14.01 29.07
CA VAL A 255 -9.64 -13.78 28.37
C VAL A 255 -10.29 -12.49 28.85
N ASP A 256 -10.37 -12.28 30.15
CA ASP A 256 -10.89 -11.05 30.75
C ASP A 256 -10.04 -9.82 30.37
N ALA A 257 -8.76 -10.01 30.06
CA ALA A 257 -7.89 -8.97 29.54
C ALA A 257 -8.04 -8.77 28.01
N GLY A 258 -8.94 -9.49 27.33
CA GLY A 258 -9.24 -9.36 25.93
C GLY A 258 -8.29 -10.12 25.00
N LEU A 259 -7.54 -11.10 25.48
CA LEU A 259 -6.63 -11.90 24.66
C LEU A 259 -7.35 -13.12 24.07
N TRP A 260 -6.94 -13.52 22.86
CA TRP A 260 -7.37 -14.76 22.22
C TRP A 260 -6.57 -15.94 22.79
N VAL A 261 -7.18 -16.68 23.69
CA VAL A 261 -6.56 -17.82 24.38
C VAL A 261 -6.98 -19.12 23.69
N PRO A 262 -6.08 -20.11 23.52
CA PRO A 262 -6.43 -21.42 22.98
C PRO A 262 -7.54 -22.07 23.84
N ASP A 263 -8.37 -22.91 23.17
CA ASP A 263 -9.46 -23.65 23.79
C ASP A 263 -10.54 -22.78 24.48
N HIS A 264 -10.56 -21.47 24.22
CA HIS A 264 -11.63 -20.56 24.62
C HIS A 264 -12.41 -20.11 23.41
N ASP A 265 -13.70 -20.45 23.36
CA ASP A 265 -14.58 -20.04 22.26
C ASP A 265 -15.19 -18.66 22.58
N VAL A 266 -14.64 -17.62 21.96
CA VAL A 266 -15.11 -16.25 22.14
C VAL A 266 -16.55 -16.08 21.66
N VAL A 267 -17.00 -16.85 20.67
CA VAL A 267 -18.37 -16.75 20.11
C VAL A 267 -19.38 -17.37 21.09
N GLU A 268 -19.07 -18.51 21.72
CA GLU A 268 -19.92 -19.12 22.75
C GLU A 268 -20.02 -18.28 24.01
N ALA A 269 -18.97 -17.50 24.30
CA ALA A 269 -18.94 -16.60 25.45
C ALA A 269 -19.73 -15.29 25.23
N LEU A 270 -20.21 -15.03 24.00
CA LEU A 270 -21.04 -13.85 23.75
C LEU A 270 -22.37 -13.97 24.50
N PRO A 271 -22.89 -12.84 25.03
CA PRO A 271 -24.17 -12.84 25.74
C PRO A 271 -25.30 -13.43 24.89
N THR A 272 -26.16 -14.25 25.50
CA THR A 272 -27.29 -14.90 24.82
C THR A 272 -28.35 -13.95 24.25
N TRP A 273 -28.37 -12.68 24.72
CA TRP A 273 -29.22 -11.63 24.14
C TRP A 273 -28.77 -11.19 22.73
N LEU A 274 -27.61 -11.66 22.28
CA LEU A 274 -27.11 -11.54 20.92
C LEU A 274 -27.58 -12.69 20.01
N SER A 275 -28.49 -13.56 20.46
CA SER A 275 -29.07 -14.61 19.59
C SER A 275 -29.83 -13.97 18.44
N PRO A 276 -29.79 -14.56 17.21
CA PRO A 276 -30.50 -14.02 16.06
C PRO A 276 -31.98 -13.84 16.38
N GLY A 277 -32.50 -12.63 16.19
CA GLY A 277 -33.93 -12.36 16.27
C GLY A 277 -34.67 -13.18 15.21
N GLN A 278 -35.87 -13.67 15.54
CA GLN A 278 -36.74 -14.26 14.53
C GLN A 278 -37.15 -13.17 13.55
N LEU A 279 -36.72 -13.31 12.28
CA LEU A 279 -37.13 -12.44 11.20
C LEU A 279 -38.68 -12.42 11.12
N PRO A 280 -39.30 -11.27 10.82
CA PRO A 280 -40.72 -11.22 10.51
C PRO A 280 -41.01 -12.15 9.34
N ASP A 281 -42.05 -12.98 9.47
CA ASP A 281 -42.46 -14.03 8.53
C ASP A 281 -43.09 -13.47 7.23
N ASP A 282 -42.55 -12.44 6.65
CA ASP A 282 -43.03 -11.80 5.40
C ASP A 282 -42.08 -12.16 4.23
N SER A 283 -42.25 -13.39 3.76
CA SER A 283 -41.36 -14.11 2.86
C SER A 283 -41.43 -13.75 1.37
N ALA A 284 -42.05 -12.62 0.99
CA ALA A 284 -42.35 -12.39 -0.42
C ALA A 284 -41.31 -11.58 -1.20
N ASP A 285 -40.34 -10.89 -0.56
CA ASP A 285 -39.34 -10.09 -1.28
C ASP A 285 -38.01 -10.02 -0.47
N GLN A 286 -37.35 -11.16 -0.32
CA GLN A 286 -36.15 -11.28 0.52
C GLN A 286 -34.90 -10.66 -0.14
N ALA A 287 -34.76 -10.76 -1.46
CA ALA A 287 -33.57 -10.29 -2.17
C ALA A 287 -33.44 -8.76 -2.21
N LEU A 288 -32.39 -8.22 -1.60
CA LEU A 288 -32.07 -6.78 -1.67
C LEU A 288 -31.22 -6.45 -2.91
N LEU A 289 -30.24 -7.31 -3.23
CA LEU A 289 -29.31 -7.09 -4.34
C LEU A 289 -29.03 -8.42 -5.03
N THR A 290 -29.17 -8.46 -6.36
CA THR A 290 -28.87 -9.65 -7.16
C THR A 290 -27.82 -9.30 -8.20
N GLY A 291 -26.75 -10.10 -8.26
CA GLY A 291 -25.73 -10.07 -9.30
C GLY A 291 -25.91 -11.29 -10.20
N THR A 292 -25.98 -11.09 -11.51
CA THR A 292 -26.14 -12.17 -12.51
C THR A 292 -25.01 -12.14 -13.51
N GLU A 293 -24.34 -13.30 -13.70
CA GLU A 293 -23.21 -13.48 -14.61
C GLU A 293 -22.13 -12.41 -14.45
N LEU A 294 -21.83 -12.02 -13.21
CA LEU A 294 -20.92 -10.92 -12.93
C LEU A 294 -19.50 -11.25 -13.35
N ALA A 295 -18.92 -10.33 -14.12
CA ALA A 295 -17.50 -10.23 -14.34
C ALA A 295 -16.99 -8.95 -13.66
N VAL A 296 -15.92 -9.06 -12.86
CA VAL A 296 -15.38 -7.92 -12.11
C VAL A 296 -13.91 -7.66 -12.45
N SER A 297 -13.53 -6.38 -12.46
CA SER A 297 -12.16 -5.94 -12.71
C SER A 297 -11.83 -4.72 -11.86
N ARG A 298 -10.60 -4.63 -11.36
CA ARG A 298 -10.11 -3.42 -10.67
C ARG A 298 -9.98 -2.20 -11.59
N GLN A 299 -9.87 -2.43 -12.89
CA GLN A 299 -9.74 -1.36 -13.87
C GLN A 299 -11.13 -0.96 -14.37
N SER A 300 -11.50 0.29 -14.14
CA SER A 300 -12.71 0.86 -14.73
C SER A 300 -12.65 0.80 -16.25
N SER A 301 -13.68 0.24 -16.88
CA SER A 301 -13.91 0.33 -18.33
C SER A 301 -14.39 1.72 -18.75
N ALA A 302 -13.89 2.79 -18.10
CA ALA A 302 -14.20 4.15 -18.53
C ALA A 302 -13.98 4.24 -20.04
N ARG A 303 -15.02 4.64 -20.77
CA ARG A 303 -15.01 4.87 -22.23
C ARG A 303 -13.75 5.63 -22.64
N SER A 304 -12.66 4.90 -22.79
CA SER A 304 -11.48 5.41 -23.44
C SER A 304 -11.82 5.46 -24.94
N TRP A 305 -11.70 6.61 -25.53
CA TRP A 305 -11.72 6.82 -26.99
C TRP A 305 -10.62 6.00 -27.71
N ARG A 306 -9.92 5.15 -27.00
CA ARG A 306 -8.75 4.39 -27.45
C ARG A 306 -9.06 2.90 -27.40
N LYS A 307 -8.77 2.18 -28.48
CA LYS A 307 -8.77 0.71 -28.60
C LYS A 307 -7.65 0.11 -27.74
N THR A 308 -7.72 0.27 -26.42
CA THR A 308 -6.98 -0.58 -25.49
C THR A 308 -7.79 -1.87 -25.35
N PRO A 309 -7.19 -3.06 -25.39
CA PRO A 309 -7.91 -4.26 -25.06
C PRO A 309 -8.59 -4.07 -23.70
N PRO A 310 -9.84 -4.52 -23.54
CA PRO A 310 -10.52 -4.42 -22.24
C PRO A 310 -9.64 -5.11 -21.19
N PRO A 311 -9.56 -4.56 -19.95
CA PRO A 311 -8.85 -5.22 -18.88
C PRO A 311 -9.44 -6.61 -18.67
N GLN A 312 -8.60 -7.63 -18.46
CA GLN A 312 -9.10 -8.96 -18.18
C GLN A 312 -9.87 -8.93 -16.85
N PRO A 313 -11.04 -9.55 -16.75
CA PRO A 313 -11.75 -9.67 -15.51
C PRO A 313 -10.94 -10.53 -14.53
N VAL A 314 -11.00 -10.19 -13.24
CA VAL A 314 -10.41 -10.99 -12.15
C VAL A 314 -11.32 -12.17 -11.80
N LEU A 315 -12.63 -11.98 -11.94
CA LEU A 315 -13.68 -12.99 -11.77
C LEU A 315 -14.67 -12.87 -12.92
N SER A 316 -15.26 -14.00 -13.33
CA SER A 316 -16.28 -14.07 -14.39
C SER A 316 -17.33 -15.13 -14.05
N GLY A 317 -18.58 -14.87 -14.43
CA GLY A 317 -19.68 -15.83 -14.28
C GLY A 317 -20.14 -15.98 -12.84
N VAL A 318 -20.07 -14.94 -12.01
CA VAL A 318 -20.50 -15.00 -10.61
C VAL A 318 -21.98 -14.63 -10.49
N ASP A 319 -22.76 -15.56 -9.94
CA ASP A 319 -24.15 -15.32 -9.55
C ASP A 319 -24.24 -15.27 -8.03
N ILE A 320 -24.79 -14.18 -7.50
CA ILE A 320 -24.92 -13.93 -6.06
C ILE A 320 -26.20 -13.17 -5.74
N THR A 321 -26.88 -13.59 -4.69
CA THR A 321 -28.05 -12.89 -4.14
C THR A 321 -27.79 -12.52 -2.69
N LEU A 322 -28.14 -11.31 -2.32
CA LEU A 322 -28.03 -10.80 -0.95
C LEU A 322 -29.42 -10.58 -0.40
N ASP A 323 -29.77 -11.32 0.62
CA ASP A 323 -31.12 -11.30 1.21
C ASP A 323 -31.19 -10.37 2.43
N SER A 324 -32.38 -9.86 2.71
CA SER A 324 -32.67 -9.00 3.85
C SER A 324 -32.52 -9.75 5.18
N GLY A 325 -31.84 -9.13 6.15
CA GLY A 325 -31.65 -9.71 7.49
C GLY A 325 -30.63 -10.86 7.54
N VAL A 326 -29.91 -11.14 6.44
CA VAL A 326 -28.96 -12.23 6.35
C VAL A 326 -27.53 -11.71 6.33
N ALA A 327 -26.62 -12.40 7.02
CA ALA A 327 -25.20 -12.20 6.88
C ALA A 327 -24.64 -13.11 5.79
N THR A 328 -23.88 -12.54 4.82
CA THR A 328 -23.21 -13.30 3.76
C THR A 328 -21.71 -13.16 3.88
N GLY A 329 -20.99 -14.27 4.04
CA GLY A 329 -19.53 -14.33 4.09
C GLY A 329 -18.92 -14.71 2.75
N ILE A 330 -18.18 -13.80 2.10
CA ILE A 330 -17.46 -14.09 0.86
C ILE A 330 -16.06 -14.60 1.20
N THR A 331 -15.81 -15.88 0.93
CA THR A 331 -14.55 -16.57 1.23
C THR A 331 -13.81 -16.98 -0.05
N GLY A 332 -12.55 -17.38 0.05
CA GLY A 332 -11.72 -17.83 -1.08
C GLY A 332 -10.27 -17.40 -0.94
N ARG A 333 -9.37 -17.94 -1.76
CA ARG A 333 -7.93 -17.68 -1.72
C ARG A 333 -7.60 -16.19 -1.85
N ASN A 334 -6.43 -15.81 -1.31
CA ASN A 334 -5.92 -14.45 -1.50
C ASN A 334 -5.66 -14.16 -2.99
N GLY A 335 -6.15 -13.01 -3.47
CA GLY A 335 -6.07 -12.66 -4.90
C GLY A 335 -7.27 -13.13 -5.75
N ALA A 336 -8.19 -13.93 -5.22
CA ALA A 336 -9.39 -14.42 -5.93
C ALA A 336 -10.41 -13.33 -6.34
N GLY A 337 -10.18 -12.07 -5.99
CA GLY A 337 -11.06 -10.97 -6.40
C GLY A 337 -12.17 -10.64 -5.40
N LYS A 338 -12.15 -11.19 -4.17
CA LYS A 338 -13.16 -10.95 -3.12
C LYS A 338 -13.48 -9.48 -2.88
N SER A 339 -12.48 -8.67 -2.55
CA SER A 339 -12.65 -7.22 -2.32
C SER A 339 -13.14 -6.49 -3.58
N THR A 340 -12.74 -6.95 -4.79
CA THR A 340 -13.22 -6.37 -6.04
C THR A 340 -14.70 -6.66 -6.26
N LEU A 341 -15.14 -7.89 -5.94
CA LEU A 341 -16.56 -8.26 -5.97
C LEU A 341 -17.35 -7.43 -4.96
N LEU A 342 -16.88 -7.34 -3.71
CA LEU A 342 -17.52 -6.54 -2.65
C LEU A 342 -17.72 -5.08 -3.08
N LEU A 343 -16.68 -4.43 -3.61
CA LEU A 343 -16.74 -3.04 -4.08
C LEU A 343 -17.67 -2.88 -5.30
N THR A 344 -17.79 -3.92 -6.13
CA THR A 344 -18.68 -3.91 -7.30
C THR A 344 -20.14 -4.06 -6.85
N LEU A 345 -20.45 -4.97 -5.93
CA LEU A 345 -21.76 -5.12 -5.29
C LEU A 345 -22.15 -3.84 -4.53
N GLY A 346 -21.19 -3.23 -3.80
CA GLY A 346 -21.36 -1.96 -3.11
C GLY A 346 -21.51 -0.74 -4.04
N GLY A 347 -21.51 -0.91 -5.36
CA GLY A 347 -21.72 0.16 -6.33
C GLY A 347 -20.54 1.13 -6.46
N LEU A 348 -19.37 0.82 -5.90
CA LEU A 348 -18.18 1.66 -5.96
C LEU A 348 -17.35 1.41 -7.23
N LEU A 349 -17.37 0.16 -7.73
CA LEU A 349 -16.80 -0.24 -9.01
C LEU A 349 -17.90 -0.60 -10.01
N ALA A 350 -17.68 -0.29 -11.29
CA ALA A 350 -18.57 -0.75 -12.36
C ALA A 350 -18.33 -2.24 -12.63
N PRO A 351 -19.37 -3.05 -12.83
CA PRO A 351 -19.18 -4.41 -13.31
C PRO A 351 -18.53 -4.39 -14.68
N HIS A 352 -17.62 -5.31 -14.94
CA HIS A 352 -16.98 -5.50 -16.25
C HIS A 352 -17.92 -6.18 -17.23
N GLY A 353 -18.70 -7.14 -16.72
CA GLY A 353 -19.78 -7.84 -17.43
C GLY A 353 -20.86 -8.27 -16.44
N GLY A 354 -21.99 -8.77 -16.96
CA GLY A 354 -23.15 -9.11 -16.15
C GLY A 354 -23.94 -7.89 -15.66
N VAL A 355 -24.90 -8.10 -14.78
CA VAL A 355 -25.82 -7.07 -14.29
C VAL A 355 -25.96 -7.16 -12.77
N ILE A 356 -25.99 -5.99 -12.10
CA ILE A 356 -26.38 -5.88 -10.68
C ILE A 356 -27.72 -5.18 -10.61
N THR A 357 -28.66 -5.81 -9.92
CA THR A 357 -30.02 -5.29 -9.78
C THR A 357 -30.38 -5.08 -8.30
N ALA A 358 -30.67 -3.85 -7.93
CA ALA A 358 -31.20 -3.48 -6.62
C ALA A 358 -32.71 -3.62 -6.62
N SER A 359 -33.28 -4.25 -5.59
CA SER A 359 -34.71 -4.42 -5.40
C SER A 359 -35.43 -3.09 -5.14
N ALA A 360 -36.74 -3.10 -5.21
CA ALA A 360 -37.58 -1.94 -4.86
C ALA A 360 -37.41 -1.54 -3.38
N ARG A 361 -37.26 -2.53 -2.50
CA ARG A 361 -37.00 -2.34 -1.08
C ARG A 361 -35.68 -1.59 -0.84
N LEU A 362 -34.56 -2.04 -1.43
CA LEU A 362 -33.29 -1.37 -1.28
C LEU A 362 -33.30 0.07 -1.84
N LYS A 363 -34.07 0.32 -2.91
CA LYS A 363 -34.27 1.68 -3.45
C LYS A 363 -35.08 2.57 -2.52
N GLY A 364 -35.95 1.98 -1.71
CA GLY A 364 -36.92 2.67 -0.81
C GLY A 364 -38.05 3.34 -1.56
N GLU A 365 -39.10 3.75 -0.82
CA GLU A 365 -40.35 4.29 -1.36
C GLU A 365 -40.14 5.47 -2.32
N HIS A 366 -39.24 6.37 -2.00
CA HIS A 366 -38.92 7.55 -2.83
C HIS A 366 -37.86 7.26 -3.90
N GLY A 367 -37.25 6.06 -3.89
CA GLY A 367 -36.19 5.64 -4.78
C GLY A 367 -36.65 4.99 -6.09
N ALA A 368 -37.92 5.00 -6.44
CA ALA A 368 -38.46 4.40 -7.68
C ALA A 368 -37.76 4.91 -8.96
N ARG A 369 -37.17 6.11 -8.93
CA ARG A 369 -36.41 6.71 -10.04
C ARG A 369 -34.94 6.36 -10.04
N LEU A 370 -34.41 5.68 -9.01
CA LEU A 370 -33.02 5.26 -8.98
C LEU A 370 -32.79 4.16 -10.04
N PRO A 371 -31.64 4.19 -10.71
CA PRO A 371 -31.22 3.09 -11.61
C PRO A 371 -31.23 1.75 -10.89
N SER A 372 -31.38 0.65 -11.62
CA SER A 372 -31.31 -0.71 -11.05
C SER A 372 -29.93 -1.02 -10.48
N SER A 373 -28.86 -0.55 -11.12
CA SER A 373 -27.50 -0.79 -10.64
C SER A 373 -27.03 0.32 -9.68
N PRO A 374 -26.57 -0.03 -8.46
CA PRO A 374 -26.05 0.92 -7.47
C PRO A 374 -24.84 1.75 -7.96
N HIS A 375 -24.09 1.23 -8.92
CA HIS A 375 -22.96 1.97 -9.50
C HIS A 375 -23.38 3.33 -10.11
N HIS A 376 -24.58 3.44 -10.59
CA HIS A 376 -25.10 4.68 -11.18
C HIS A 376 -25.78 5.63 -10.17
N TRP A 377 -25.85 5.25 -8.89
CA TRP A 377 -26.42 6.10 -7.85
C TRP A 377 -25.46 7.25 -7.49
N ARG A 378 -26.03 8.36 -7.04
CA ARG A 378 -25.23 9.45 -6.47
C ARG A 378 -24.62 9.01 -5.14
N SER A 379 -23.49 9.57 -4.76
CA SER A 379 -22.79 9.23 -3.51
C SER A 379 -23.70 9.33 -2.27
N ALA A 380 -24.56 10.34 -2.19
CA ALA A 380 -25.49 10.50 -1.06
C ALA A 380 -26.60 9.44 -1.02
N ASP A 381 -27.13 9.01 -2.18
CA ASP A 381 -28.11 7.93 -2.27
C ASP A 381 -27.47 6.58 -1.91
N LEU A 382 -26.21 6.38 -2.32
CA LEU A 382 -25.45 5.17 -2.02
C LEU A 382 -25.21 5.05 -0.51
N THR A 383 -24.70 6.10 0.14
CA THR A 383 -24.34 6.11 1.57
C THR A 383 -25.50 5.78 2.47
N SER A 384 -26.73 6.24 2.15
CA SER A 384 -27.94 5.97 2.93
C SER A 384 -28.49 4.55 2.75
N ARG A 385 -28.01 3.77 1.79
CA ARG A 385 -28.50 2.43 1.47
C ARG A 385 -27.43 1.35 1.59
N ILE A 386 -26.20 1.63 1.17
CA ILE A 386 -25.09 0.69 1.18
C ILE A 386 -23.89 1.34 1.87
N GLY A 387 -23.65 0.93 3.11
CA GLY A 387 -22.46 1.31 3.86
C GLY A 387 -21.28 0.42 3.46
N THR A 388 -20.08 1.00 3.25
CA THR A 388 -18.89 0.22 2.91
C THR A 388 -17.75 0.55 3.87
N VAL A 389 -17.17 -0.50 4.45
CA VAL A 389 -15.97 -0.45 5.30
C VAL A 389 -14.82 -1.08 4.54
N PHE A 390 -13.74 -0.30 4.36
CA PHE A 390 -12.56 -0.72 3.61
C PHE A 390 -11.57 -1.47 4.50
N GLN A 391 -10.73 -2.29 3.89
CA GLN A 391 -9.67 -3.04 4.58
C GLN A 391 -8.75 -2.12 5.41
N GLU A 392 -8.41 -0.94 4.90
CA GLU A 392 -7.66 0.08 5.65
C GLU A 392 -8.61 1.19 6.12
N PRO A 393 -8.89 1.29 7.44
CA PRO A 393 -9.80 2.29 8.00
C PRO A 393 -9.41 3.74 7.68
N GLU A 394 -8.11 4.01 7.62
CA GLU A 394 -7.55 5.34 7.43
C GLU A 394 -7.93 5.98 6.09
N HIS A 395 -8.25 5.17 5.07
CA HIS A 395 -8.73 5.69 3.78
C HIS A 395 -10.10 6.38 3.87
N GLN A 396 -10.88 6.08 4.92
CA GLN A 396 -12.21 6.65 5.12
C GLN A 396 -12.19 7.96 5.90
N PHE A 397 -11.13 8.27 6.65
CA PHE A 397 -11.09 9.41 7.55
C PHE A 397 -10.82 10.72 6.83
N VAL A 398 -11.67 11.72 7.08
CA VAL A 398 -11.62 13.04 6.42
C VAL A 398 -11.79 14.20 7.39
N ARG A 399 -12.08 13.95 8.67
CA ARG A 399 -12.29 14.96 9.71
C ARG A 399 -11.18 14.92 10.77
N HIS A 400 -11.16 15.94 11.63
CA HIS A 400 -10.11 16.11 12.62
C HIS A 400 -10.39 15.43 13.95
N THR A 401 -11.67 15.14 14.26
CA THR A 401 -12.06 14.45 15.51
C THR A 401 -12.95 13.24 15.22
N VAL A 402 -12.93 12.26 16.12
CA VAL A 402 -13.78 11.06 16.07
C VAL A 402 -15.26 11.43 15.99
N THR A 403 -15.71 12.38 16.81
CA THR A 403 -17.09 12.90 16.80
C THR A 403 -17.48 13.45 15.42
N GLN A 404 -16.60 14.27 14.82
CA GLN A 404 -16.85 14.86 13.50
C GLN A 404 -16.86 13.80 12.39
N GLU A 405 -16.06 12.73 12.54
CA GLU A 405 -16.06 11.61 11.58
C GLU A 405 -17.38 10.86 11.57
N LEU A 406 -17.92 10.53 12.73
CA LEU A 406 -19.25 9.87 12.84
C LEU A 406 -20.37 10.80 12.35
N ARG A 407 -20.34 12.07 12.77
CA ARG A 407 -21.35 13.07 12.38
C ARG A 407 -21.44 13.27 10.87
N LEU A 408 -20.29 13.28 10.18
CA LEU A 408 -20.23 13.50 8.73
C LEU A 408 -21.10 12.51 7.94
N SER A 409 -21.03 11.22 8.25
CA SER A 409 -21.81 10.21 7.52
C SER A 409 -23.30 10.35 7.73
N ALA A 410 -23.73 10.64 8.95
CA ALA A 410 -25.13 10.89 9.27
C ALA A 410 -25.67 12.16 8.55
N GLU A 411 -24.89 13.24 8.51
CA GLU A 411 -25.25 14.49 7.82
C GLU A 411 -25.31 14.33 6.29
N GLN A 412 -24.49 13.45 5.71
CA GLN A 412 -24.49 13.20 4.27
C GLN A 412 -25.61 12.25 3.82
N ALA A 413 -26.21 11.48 4.74
CA ALA A 413 -27.31 10.58 4.44
C ALA A 413 -28.54 11.38 3.97
N LYS A 414 -29.08 11.03 2.80
CA LYS A 414 -30.23 11.67 2.18
C LYS A 414 -31.37 10.68 1.98
N VAL A 415 -32.59 11.18 1.98
CA VAL A 415 -33.74 10.40 1.52
C VAL A 415 -33.49 10.03 0.05
N PRO A 416 -33.49 8.75 -0.31
CA PRO A 416 -33.08 8.30 -1.65
C PRO A 416 -33.86 8.99 -2.77
N GLY A 417 -33.18 9.46 -3.78
CA GLY A 417 -33.77 10.18 -4.91
C GLY A 417 -34.11 11.63 -4.63
N THR A 418 -33.92 12.15 -3.42
CA THR A 418 -34.22 13.53 -3.02
C THR A 418 -32.94 14.30 -2.63
N LYS A 419 -33.13 15.55 -2.16
CA LYS A 419 -32.07 16.36 -1.53
C LYS A 419 -32.29 16.53 -0.03
N GLU A 420 -33.38 15.99 0.51
CA GLU A 420 -33.73 16.11 1.91
C GLU A 420 -32.82 15.26 2.79
N SER A 421 -32.47 15.76 3.97
CA SER A 421 -31.66 15.04 4.94
C SER A 421 -32.45 13.87 5.52
N LEU A 422 -31.81 12.72 5.69
CA LEU A 422 -32.46 11.54 6.29
C LEU A 422 -32.73 11.75 7.80
N PHE A 423 -31.85 12.51 8.45
CA PHE A 423 -31.89 12.79 9.89
C PHE A 423 -31.90 14.29 10.16
N THR A 424 -32.57 14.69 11.21
CA THR A 424 -32.51 16.03 11.79
C THR A 424 -31.21 16.21 12.56
N ASP A 425 -30.80 17.46 12.87
CA ASP A 425 -29.59 17.74 13.65
C ASP A 425 -29.62 17.11 15.05
N GLN A 426 -30.80 17.02 15.67
CA GLN A 426 -30.95 16.38 16.97
C GLN A 426 -30.73 14.87 16.85
N GLU A 427 -31.38 14.21 15.89
CA GLU A 427 -31.21 12.77 15.64
C GLU A 427 -29.75 12.42 15.30
N VAL A 428 -29.07 13.27 14.53
CA VAL A 428 -27.62 13.11 14.25
C VAL A 428 -26.82 13.13 15.55
N THR A 429 -27.12 14.08 16.44
CA THR A 429 -26.39 14.23 17.71
C THR A 429 -26.62 13.03 18.64
N GLU A 430 -27.86 12.59 18.79
CA GLU A 430 -28.23 11.41 19.60
C GLU A 430 -27.60 10.14 19.05
N ARG A 431 -27.65 9.95 17.72
CA ARG A 431 -27.05 8.81 17.02
C ARG A 431 -25.54 8.74 17.19
N VAL A 432 -24.84 9.89 17.06
CA VAL A 432 -23.41 9.98 17.26
C VAL A 432 -23.01 9.64 18.71
N ALA A 433 -23.75 10.16 19.69
CA ALA A 433 -23.51 9.85 21.10
C ALA A 433 -23.70 8.36 21.40
N ALA A 434 -24.77 7.76 20.87
CA ALA A 434 -25.02 6.32 21.03
C ALA A 434 -23.92 5.47 20.38
N LEU A 435 -23.44 5.84 19.16
CA LEU A 435 -22.36 5.13 18.50
C LEU A 435 -21.02 5.28 19.25
N LEU A 436 -20.70 6.47 19.78
CA LEU A 436 -19.50 6.68 20.60
C LEU A 436 -19.47 5.77 21.81
N ASP A 437 -20.60 5.63 22.51
CA ASP A 437 -20.73 4.76 23.66
C ASP A 437 -20.61 3.28 23.27
N ARG A 438 -21.37 2.83 22.28
CA ARG A 438 -21.37 1.44 21.79
C ARG A 438 -20.02 0.99 21.26
N LEU A 439 -19.28 1.89 20.59
CA LEU A 439 -17.94 1.65 20.07
C LEU A 439 -16.84 1.82 21.14
N ARG A 440 -17.21 2.18 22.40
CA ARG A 440 -16.27 2.55 23.47
C ARG A 440 -15.23 3.60 23.03
N LEU A 441 -15.69 4.60 22.27
CA LEU A 441 -14.86 5.70 21.78
C LEU A 441 -15.17 7.04 22.45
N THR A 442 -16.05 7.06 23.46
CA THR A 442 -16.48 8.29 24.14
C THR A 442 -15.29 9.08 24.72
N HIS A 443 -14.30 8.38 25.33
CA HIS A 443 -13.10 8.99 25.87
C HIS A 443 -12.13 9.51 24.81
N LEU A 444 -12.36 9.18 23.53
CA LEU A 444 -11.57 9.59 22.36
C LEU A 444 -12.37 10.49 21.41
N ALA A 445 -13.53 11.00 21.85
CA ALA A 445 -14.46 11.77 21.03
C ALA A 445 -13.78 12.96 20.30
N GLU A 446 -12.89 13.67 20.99
CA GLU A 446 -12.15 14.81 20.47
C GLU A 446 -10.75 14.44 19.92
N ALA A 447 -10.35 13.17 20.01
CA ALA A 447 -9.07 12.72 19.49
C ALA A 447 -9.05 12.72 17.94
N ASN A 448 -7.88 12.90 17.38
CA ASN A 448 -7.69 12.78 15.93
C ASN A 448 -7.84 11.32 15.50
N PRO A 449 -8.73 10.98 14.53
CA PRO A 449 -8.95 9.61 14.05
C PRO A 449 -7.66 8.87 13.65
N PHE A 450 -6.69 9.61 13.21
CA PHE A 450 -5.43 9.04 12.76
C PHE A 450 -4.47 8.67 13.92
N THR A 451 -4.64 9.19 15.11
CA THR A 451 -3.81 8.84 16.28
C THR A 451 -4.34 7.63 17.06
N LEU A 452 -5.51 7.13 16.69
CA LEU A 452 -6.14 5.97 17.28
C LEU A 452 -5.31 4.69 17.06
N SER A 453 -5.44 3.70 17.94
CA SER A 453 -4.91 2.35 17.72
C SER A 453 -5.60 1.66 16.54
N GLY A 454 -5.04 0.56 16.03
CA GLY A 454 -5.61 -0.18 14.91
C GLY A 454 -7.05 -0.64 15.15
N GLY A 455 -7.33 -1.21 16.33
CA GLY A 455 -8.66 -1.63 16.74
C GLY A 455 -9.65 -0.48 16.87
N GLU A 456 -9.24 0.65 17.49
CA GLU A 456 -10.06 1.86 17.61
C GLU A 456 -10.40 2.46 16.23
N LYS A 457 -9.44 2.50 15.31
CA LYS A 457 -9.65 2.93 13.91
C LYS A 457 -10.67 2.05 13.21
N ARG A 458 -10.59 0.72 13.43
CA ARG A 458 -11.51 -0.22 12.83
C ARG A 458 -12.93 -0.03 13.36
N ARG A 459 -13.10 0.10 14.69
CA ARG A 459 -14.40 0.42 15.31
C ARG A 459 -14.97 1.73 14.76
N LEU A 460 -14.16 2.77 14.70
CA LEU A 460 -14.58 4.06 14.12
C LEU A 460 -15.00 3.90 12.66
N SER A 461 -14.27 3.14 11.85
CA SER A 461 -14.60 2.91 10.44
C SER A 461 -15.97 2.23 10.27
N VAL A 462 -16.27 1.19 11.07
CA VAL A 462 -17.59 0.55 11.09
C VAL A 462 -18.64 1.53 11.58
N GLY A 463 -18.37 2.28 12.66
CA GLY A 463 -19.28 3.31 13.18
C GLY A 463 -19.61 4.39 12.14
N THR A 464 -18.65 4.81 11.33
CA THR A 464 -18.91 5.80 10.27
C THR A 464 -19.84 5.27 9.18
N ALA A 465 -19.80 3.98 8.87
CA ALA A 465 -20.74 3.36 7.93
C ALA A 465 -22.13 3.24 8.56
N LEU A 466 -22.23 2.76 9.81
CA LEU A 466 -23.49 2.62 10.54
C LEU A 466 -24.16 3.97 10.85
N ALA A 467 -23.40 5.05 11.01
CA ALA A 467 -23.93 6.37 11.29
C ALA A 467 -24.91 6.87 10.20
N ALA A 468 -24.70 6.47 8.96
CA ALA A 468 -25.60 6.80 7.85
C ALA A 468 -26.89 5.99 7.82
N GLY A 469 -27.01 4.93 8.63
CA GLY A 469 -28.19 4.05 8.69
C GLY A 469 -28.42 3.23 7.41
N PRO A 470 -27.38 2.60 6.83
CA PRO A 470 -27.54 1.84 5.59
C PRO A 470 -28.38 0.57 5.83
N GLU A 471 -29.04 0.07 4.80
CA GLU A 471 -29.76 -1.20 4.82
C GLU A 471 -28.82 -2.40 4.57
N VAL A 472 -27.77 -2.19 3.76
CA VAL A 472 -26.73 -3.18 3.48
C VAL A 472 -25.37 -2.66 3.95
N LEU A 473 -24.65 -3.47 4.72
CA LEU A 473 -23.32 -3.15 5.21
C LEU A 473 -22.27 -4.07 4.55
N MET A 474 -21.37 -3.49 3.78
CA MET A 474 -20.29 -4.19 3.09
C MET A 474 -18.98 -4.04 3.89
N LEU A 475 -18.35 -5.15 4.30
CA LEU A 475 -17.17 -5.17 5.16
C LEU A 475 -16.01 -5.90 4.47
N ASP A 476 -14.86 -5.27 4.38
CA ASP A 476 -13.63 -5.89 3.84
C ASP A 476 -12.65 -6.16 4.99
N GLU A 477 -12.45 -7.45 5.33
CA GLU A 477 -11.62 -7.97 6.44
C GLU A 477 -11.89 -7.21 7.78
N PRO A 478 -13.11 -7.27 8.34
CA PRO A 478 -13.50 -6.42 9.46
C PRO A 478 -12.83 -6.74 10.80
N THR A 479 -12.31 -7.96 10.98
CA THR A 479 -11.75 -8.45 12.27
C THR A 479 -10.24 -8.34 12.38
N PHE A 480 -9.59 -7.81 11.35
CA PHE A 480 -8.14 -7.71 11.31
C PHE A 480 -7.54 -6.90 12.46
N GLY A 481 -6.57 -7.48 13.18
CA GLY A 481 -5.83 -6.80 14.27
C GLY A 481 -6.69 -6.45 15.49
N GLN A 482 -7.78 -7.18 15.74
CA GLN A 482 -8.66 -6.97 16.90
C GLN A 482 -8.36 -7.95 18.05
N ASP A 483 -8.42 -7.43 19.26
CA ASP A 483 -8.49 -8.26 20.44
C ASP A 483 -9.89 -8.89 20.62
N ALA A 484 -10.00 -9.90 21.50
CA ALA A 484 -11.24 -10.66 21.68
C ALA A 484 -12.42 -9.81 22.16
N HIS A 485 -12.19 -8.80 22.99
CA HIS A 485 -13.25 -7.88 23.42
C HIS A 485 -13.78 -7.03 22.29
N THR A 486 -12.88 -6.43 21.50
CA THR A 486 -13.23 -5.61 20.35
C THR A 486 -13.98 -6.43 19.29
N PHE A 487 -13.56 -7.68 19.11
CA PHE A 487 -14.25 -8.63 18.24
C PHE A 487 -15.68 -8.90 18.70
N GLY A 488 -15.89 -9.21 19.99
CA GLY A 488 -17.22 -9.46 20.55
C GLY A 488 -18.17 -8.28 20.39
N GLU A 489 -17.66 -7.05 20.62
CA GLU A 489 -18.42 -5.82 20.43
C GLU A 489 -18.81 -5.57 18.96
N LEU A 490 -17.89 -5.85 18.04
CA LEU A 490 -18.19 -5.76 16.61
C LEU A 490 -19.28 -6.74 16.21
N ILE A 491 -19.20 -8.01 16.64
CA ILE A 491 -20.25 -9.00 16.41
C ILE A 491 -21.57 -8.52 16.96
N GLY A 492 -21.58 -7.98 18.20
CA GLY A 492 -22.80 -7.45 18.82
C GLY A 492 -23.47 -6.36 18.00
N LEU A 493 -22.69 -5.38 17.53
CA LEU A 493 -23.18 -4.30 16.67
C LEU A 493 -23.74 -4.81 15.33
N LEU A 494 -23.07 -5.78 14.73
CA LEU A 494 -23.50 -6.33 13.44
C LEU A 494 -24.77 -7.19 13.59
N ARG A 495 -24.89 -7.94 14.69
CA ARG A 495 -26.14 -8.68 15.00
C ARG A 495 -27.31 -7.74 15.24
N GLU A 496 -27.14 -6.65 15.98
CA GLU A 496 -28.19 -5.64 16.13
C GLU A 496 -28.63 -5.05 14.79
N HIS A 497 -27.67 -4.85 13.88
CA HIS A 497 -27.99 -4.40 12.53
C HIS A 497 -28.81 -5.44 11.76
N LEU A 498 -28.45 -6.72 11.84
CA LEU A 498 -29.19 -7.84 11.27
C LEU A 498 -30.60 -7.96 11.89
N ASP A 499 -30.71 -7.90 13.21
CA ASP A 499 -31.98 -7.98 13.96
C ASP A 499 -32.94 -6.82 13.61
N SER A 500 -32.39 -5.66 13.24
CA SER A 500 -33.19 -4.54 12.72
C SER A 500 -33.64 -4.71 11.26
N GLY A 501 -33.34 -5.86 10.64
CA GLY A 501 -33.67 -6.16 9.25
C GLY A 501 -32.63 -5.68 8.24
N GLY A 502 -31.45 -5.22 8.70
CA GLY A 502 -30.31 -4.89 7.85
C GLY A 502 -29.62 -6.14 7.33
N THR A 503 -28.73 -5.98 6.38
CA THR A 503 -27.94 -7.08 5.76
C THR A 503 -26.47 -6.81 5.90
N VAL A 504 -25.69 -7.84 6.19
CA VAL A 504 -24.21 -7.76 6.32
C VAL A 504 -23.56 -8.63 5.26
N VAL A 505 -22.63 -8.06 4.50
CA VAL A 505 -21.80 -8.79 3.54
C VAL A 505 -20.35 -8.59 3.92
N ALA A 506 -19.64 -9.65 4.26
CA ALA A 506 -18.26 -9.57 4.71
C ALA A 506 -17.33 -10.40 3.85
N VAL A 507 -16.24 -9.81 3.39
CA VAL A 507 -15.09 -10.56 2.89
C VAL A 507 -14.21 -10.86 4.09
N THR A 508 -14.02 -12.15 4.41
CA THR A 508 -13.15 -12.54 5.53
C THR A 508 -12.68 -13.99 5.43
N HIS A 509 -11.57 -14.27 6.09
CA HIS A 509 -11.07 -15.62 6.34
C HIS A 509 -11.36 -16.10 7.79
N ASP A 510 -11.93 -15.22 8.60
CA ASP A 510 -12.18 -15.48 10.02
C ASP A 510 -13.45 -16.31 10.22
N ARG A 511 -13.26 -17.60 10.57
CA ARG A 511 -14.36 -18.55 10.80
C ARG A 511 -15.18 -18.20 12.04
N ASP A 512 -14.55 -17.62 13.07
CA ASP A 512 -15.23 -17.21 14.27
C ASP A 512 -16.18 -16.04 14.00
N PHE A 513 -15.78 -15.12 13.11
CA PHE A 513 -16.63 -14.03 12.64
C PHE A 513 -17.86 -14.54 11.88
N LEU A 514 -17.65 -15.45 10.94
CA LEU A 514 -18.76 -16.04 10.16
C LEU A 514 -19.74 -16.79 11.05
N ARG A 515 -19.23 -17.61 12.00
CA ARG A 515 -20.02 -18.32 12.98
C ARG A 515 -20.73 -17.36 13.94
N GLY A 516 -20.05 -16.29 14.36
CA GLY A 516 -20.60 -15.24 15.24
C GLY A 516 -21.77 -14.50 14.64
N LEU A 517 -21.90 -14.43 13.32
CA LEU A 517 -23.02 -13.80 12.60
C LEU A 517 -24.01 -14.80 12.01
N ASP A 518 -23.80 -16.11 12.18
CA ASP A 518 -24.55 -17.15 11.50
C ASP A 518 -24.62 -16.93 9.98
N ALA A 519 -23.45 -16.63 9.39
CA ALA A 519 -23.35 -16.12 8.03
C ALA A 519 -23.41 -17.25 6.99
N ASP A 520 -24.20 -17.03 5.95
CA ASP A 520 -24.17 -17.86 4.74
C ASP A 520 -22.85 -17.70 4.01
N VAL A 521 -22.14 -18.81 3.73
CA VAL A 521 -20.81 -18.74 3.14
C VAL A 521 -20.87 -18.86 1.62
N PHE A 522 -20.47 -17.81 0.94
CA PHE A 522 -20.26 -17.78 -0.50
C PHE A 522 -18.77 -17.99 -0.81
N ALA A 523 -18.40 -19.21 -1.21
CA ALA A 523 -17.01 -19.57 -1.49
C ALA A 523 -16.67 -19.34 -2.96
N LEU A 524 -15.71 -18.46 -3.23
CA LEU A 524 -15.15 -18.30 -4.59
C LEU A 524 -14.22 -19.46 -4.90
N THR A 525 -14.66 -20.34 -5.83
CA THR A 525 -13.89 -21.50 -6.27
C THR A 525 -12.82 -21.12 -7.29
N ALA A 526 -11.75 -21.93 -7.37
CA ALA A 526 -10.64 -21.67 -8.29
C ALA A 526 -11.04 -21.76 -9.79
N ALA A 527 -12.21 -22.33 -10.11
CA ALA A 527 -12.73 -22.39 -11.49
C ALA A 527 -13.32 -21.05 -11.96
N GLU A 528 -13.71 -20.18 -11.01
CA GLU A 528 -14.18 -18.82 -11.27
C GLU A 528 -13.02 -17.81 -11.29
N ALA A 529 -11.88 -18.17 -10.71
CA ALA A 529 -10.61 -17.48 -10.81
C ALA A 529 -9.76 -18.16 -11.89
N GLU A 530 -9.93 -17.80 -13.16
CA GLU A 530 -8.96 -18.19 -14.19
C GLU A 530 -7.57 -17.74 -13.71
N GLU A 531 -6.67 -18.69 -13.39
CA GLU A 531 -5.25 -18.38 -13.37
C GLU A 531 -4.90 -17.80 -14.73
N PRO A 532 -4.38 -16.59 -14.85
CA PRO A 532 -4.01 -16.07 -16.13
C PRO A 532 -2.98 -17.05 -16.73
N PRO A 533 -3.24 -17.63 -17.92
CA PRO A 533 -2.27 -18.50 -18.57
C PRO A 533 -1.02 -17.66 -18.73
N ASN A 534 0.15 -18.12 -18.27
CA ASN A 534 1.48 -17.53 -18.38
C ASN A 534 1.49 -16.26 -19.21
N ALA A 535 0.86 -15.21 -18.71
CA ALA A 535 0.83 -13.93 -19.37
C ALA A 535 2.24 -13.36 -19.23
N ASP A 536 2.92 -13.25 -20.37
CA ASP A 536 4.06 -12.35 -20.50
C ASP A 536 3.83 -11.13 -19.64
N THR A 537 4.63 -10.96 -18.59
CA THR A 537 4.51 -10.04 -17.46
C THR A 537 4.60 -8.55 -17.83
N SER A 538 4.16 -8.18 -19.06
CA SER A 538 4.29 -6.81 -19.56
C SER A 538 3.03 -5.94 -19.43
N THR A 539 1.88 -6.43 -18.95
CA THR A 539 0.63 -5.66 -19.03
C THR A 539 -0.21 -5.55 -17.74
N ALA A 540 0.12 -6.24 -16.67
CA ALA A 540 -0.61 -6.13 -15.41
C ALA A 540 -0.10 -4.94 -14.59
N GLY A 541 -0.85 -3.84 -14.55
CA GLY A 541 -0.59 -2.73 -13.64
C GLY A 541 -0.54 -1.31 -14.20
N ALA A 542 -1.01 -1.04 -15.40
CA ALA A 542 -0.91 0.28 -16.01
C ALA A 542 -2.20 1.10 -15.97
N THR A 543 -2.58 1.66 -14.81
CA THR A 543 -3.64 2.68 -14.72
C THR A 543 -3.12 4.12 -14.70
N ALA A 544 -1.87 4.36 -14.39
CA ALA A 544 -1.14 5.56 -14.75
C ALA A 544 0.16 5.07 -15.38
N THR A 545 0.41 5.34 -16.67
CA THR A 545 1.72 5.06 -17.25
C THR A 545 2.73 5.95 -16.52
N PRO A 546 3.52 5.43 -15.56
CA PRO A 546 4.56 6.23 -14.96
C PRO A 546 5.52 6.64 -16.08
N LEU A 547 6.03 7.87 -16.01
CA LEU A 547 7.07 8.37 -16.91
C LEU A 547 8.30 7.45 -16.89
N LEU A 548 8.48 6.69 -15.81
CA LEU A 548 9.52 5.71 -15.59
C LEU A 548 8.90 4.31 -15.59
N SER A 549 9.43 3.43 -16.43
CA SER A 549 8.99 2.03 -16.50
C SER A 549 9.68 1.23 -15.41
N ALA A 550 8.90 0.65 -14.50
CA ALA A 550 9.41 -0.30 -13.49
C ALA A 550 9.71 -1.69 -14.07
N VAL A 551 9.42 -1.91 -15.35
CA VAL A 551 9.67 -3.18 -16.05
C VAL A 551 10.97 -3.05 -16.85
N ARG A 552 11.88 -4.01 -16.66
CA ARG A 552 13.14 -4.05 -17.41
C ARG A 552 12.84 -4.12 -18.91
N ASP A 553 13.14 -3.03 -19.60
CA ASP A 553 12.97 -2.98 -21.07
C ASP A 553 13.99 -3.92 -21.72
N THR A 554 13.50 -4.92 -22.45
CA THR A 554 14.31 -5.90 -23.18
C THR A 554 14.88 -5.34 -24.48
N SER A 555 14.53 -4.11 -24.85
CA SER A 555 15.04 -3.44 -26.04
C SER A 555 16.56 -3.27 -26.00
N TRP A 556 17.17 -3.06 -27.18
CA TRP A 556 18.60 -2.80 -27.25
C TRP A 556 19.00 -1.58 -26.41
N LEU A 557 18.21 -0.49 -26.46
CA LEU A 557 18.44 0.71 -25.66
C LEU A 557 18.16 0.44 -24.16
N GLY A 558 17.13 -0.35 -23.83
CA GLY A 558 16.80 -0.72 -22.45
C GLY A 558 17.94 -1.40 -21.71
N ARG A 559 18.69 -2.26 -22.41
CA ARG A 559 19.83 -3.00 -21.85
C ARG A 559 21.11 -2.16 -21.66
N ARG A 560 21.10 -0.87 -22.03
CA ARG A 560 22.29 0.02 -21.91
C ARG A 560 22.33 0.70 -20.55
N GLY A 561 23.54 1.00 -20.10
CA GLY A 561 23.77 1.65 -18.81
C GLY A 561 23.08 3.00 -18.71
N PRO A 562 22.39 3.29 -17.58
CA PRO A 562 21.69 4.56 -17.37
C PRO A 562 22.59 5.79 -17.50
N LEU A 563 23.86 5.70 -17.01
CA LEU A 563 24.79 6.81 -17.07
C LEU A 563 25.15 7.18 -18.53
N ALA A 564 25.32 6.18 -19.42
CA ALA A 564 25.60 6.44 -20.82
C ALA A 564 24.43 7.18 -21.50
N LYS A 565 23.20 6.82 -21.15
CA LYS A 565 21.99 7.50 -21.63
C LYS A 565 21.90 8.94 -21.11
N LEU A 566 22.27 9.18 -19.85
CA LEU A 566 22.30 10.54 -19.27
C LEU A 566 23.38 11.41 -19.93
N ILE A 567 24.57 10.86 -20.19
CA ILE A 567 25.64 11.56 -20.89
C ILE A 567 25.18 11.92 -22.32
N ALA A 568 24.59 10.98 -23.05
CA ALA A 568 24.02 11.23 -24.38
C ALA A 568 22.95 12.32 -24.36
N LEU A 569 22.05 12.29 -23.37
CA LEU A 569 21.04 13.32 -23.15
C LEU A 569 21.67 14.69 -22.88
N SER A 570 22.73 14.72 -22.07
CA SER A 570 23.43 15.99 -21.75
C SER A 570 24.04 16.64 -22.98
N PHE A 571 24.67 15.88 -23.89
CA PHE A 571 25.20 16.42 -25.14
C PHE A 571 24.09 17.00 -26.02
N ILE A 572 22.98 16.30 -26.18
CA ILE A 572 21.82 16.79 -26.96
C ILE A 572 21.23 18.05 -26.33
N THR A 573 21.08 18.04 -25.01
CA THR A 573 20.50 19.19 -24.28
C THR A 573 21.41 20.42 -24.35
N ILE A 574 22.71 20.26 -24.17
CA ILE A 574 23.70 21.38 -24.28
C ILE A 574 23.66 21.96 -25.68
N ALA A 575 23.63 21.11 -26.73
CA ALA A 575 23.53 21.60 -28.11
C ALA A 575 22.27 22.41 -28.37
N LEU A 576 21.09 21.94 -27.84
CA LEU A 576 19.82 22.66 -27.99
C LEU A 576 19.72 23.94 -27.15
N ILE A 577 20.37 24.00 -25.99
CA ILE A 577 20.38 25.21 -25.15
C ILE A 577 21.28 26.29 -25.74
N SER A 578 22.35 25.93 -26.44
CA SER A 578 23.30 26.89 -27.03
C SER A 578 22.73 27.68 -28.17
N THR A 579 21.63 27.29 -28.78
CA THR A 579 21.03 27.98 -29.95
C THR A 579 19.50 28.08 -29.84
N ILE A 580 18.94 29.13 -30.46
CA ILE A 580 17.48 29.29 -30.66
C ILE A 580 17.20 29.22 -32.16
N ASP A 581 17.03 27.98 -32.64
CA ASP A 581 16.69 27.78 -34.05
C ASP A 581 15.75 26.56 -34.22
N PRO A 582 14.83 26.59 -35.21
CA PRO A 582 13.90 25.50 -35.44
C PRO A 582 14.56 24.29 -36.12
N VAL A 583 15.71 24.47 -36.77
CA VAL A 583 16.39 23.44 -37.57
C VAL A 583 17.05 22.41 -36.65
N SER A 584 17.82 22.85 -35.65
CA SER A 584 18.41 21.93 -34.64
C SER A 584 17.34 21.20 -33.88
N ALA A 585 16.23 21.87 -33.48
CA ALA A 585 15.09 21.25 -32.83
C ALA A 585 14.44 20.17 -33.72
N ALA A 586 14.25 20.41 -35.00
CA ALA A 586 13.70 19.44 -35.96
C ALA A 586 14.62 18.21 -36.15
N VAL A 587 15.93 18.40 -36.27
CA VAL A 587 16.90 17.31 -36.38
C VAL A 587 16.85 16.38 -35.16
N VAL A 588 16.83 16.93 -33.96
CA VAL A 588 16.72 16.15 -32.71
C VAL A 588 15.38 15.42 -32.66
N ALA A 589 14.28 16.08 -33.02
CA ALA A 589 12.96 15.42 -33.06
C ALA A 589 12.94 14.24 -34.05
N VAL A 590 13.43 14.42 -35.27
CA VAL A 590 13.54 13.35 -36.28
C VAL A 590 14.39 12.20 -35.76
N ALA A 591 15.55 12.49 -35.14
CA ALA A 591 16.41 11.46 -34.58
C ALA A 591 15.71 10.67 -33.44
N CYS A 592 14.96 11.35 -32.57
CA CYS A 592 14.19 10.68 -31.51
C CYS A 592 13.11 9.76 -32.07
N PHE A 593 12.36 10.18 -33.12
CA PHE A 593 11.38 9.33 -33.74
C PHE A 593 12.03 8.14 -34.47
N ALA A 594 13.20 8.34 -35.11
CA ALA A 594 13.97 7.27 -35.75
C ALA A 594 14.51 6.24 -34.74
N LEU A 595 14.74 6.63 -33.46
CA LEU A 595 15.22 5.74 -32.41
C LEU A 595 14.10 4.92 -31.74
N LEU A 596 12.80 5.20 -31.98
CA LEU A 596 11.69 4.47 -31.39
C LEU A 596 11.73 2.95 -31.65
N PRO A 597 12.08 2.44 -32.84
CA PRO A 597 12.23 0.99 -33.06
C PRO A 597 13.38 0.39 -32.25
N VAL A 598 14.48 1.12 -32.07
CA VAL A 598 15.64 0.67 -31.25
C VAL A 598 15.27 0.58 -29.76
N ALA A 599 14.36 1.45 -29.31
CA ALA A 599 13.78 1.45 -27.99
C ALA A 599 12.60 0.50 -27.84
N ASN A 600 12.15 -0.17 -28.92
CA ASN A 600 10.95 -1.02 -28.97
C ASN A 600 9.68 -0.31 -28.44
N ILE A 601 9.57 1.00 -28.67
CA ILE A 601 8.42 1.81 -28.23
C ILE A 601 7.48 2.04 -29.42
N ARG A 602 6.20 1.65 -29.29
CA ARG A 602 5.18 1.94 -30.30
C ARG A 602 4.93 3.44 -30.39
N LEU A 603 4.86 3.98 -31.60
CA LEU A 603 4.63 5.40 -31.85
C LEU A 603 3.42 5.95 -31.08
N GLY A 604 2.31 5.23 -31.07
CA GLY A 604 1.10 5.63 -30.33
C GLY A 604 1.32 5.75 -28.82
N THR A 605 2.15 4.88 -28.24
CA THR A 605 2.51 4.94 -26.80
C THR A 605 3.40 6.13 -26.52
N PHE A 606 4.36 6.40 -27.40
CA PHE A 606 5.24 7.56 -27.28
C PHE A 606 4.44 8.88 -27.40
N LEU A 607 3.60 9.03 -28.41
CA LEU A 607 2.73 10.19 -28.60
C LEU A 607 1.81 10.43 -27.39
N ARG A 608 1.33 9.36 -26.78
CA ARG A 608 0.53 9.44 -25.55
C ARG A 608 1.32 9.96 -24.36
N ARG A 609 2.62 9.67 -24.28
CA ARG A 609 3.49 10.17 -23.19
C ARG A 609 3.88 11.62 -23.38
N ILE A 610 4.05 12.09 -24.63
CA ILE A 610 4.52 13.44 -24.93
C ILE A 610 3.41 14.47 -25.11
N TRP A 611 2.12 14.08 -25.17
CA TRP A 611 1.02 15.02 -25.47
C TRP A 611 0.91 16.20 -24.50
N ILE A 612 1.15 15.94 -23.20
CA ILE A 612 1.12 16.98 -22.15
C ILE A 612 2.24 18.01 -22.41
N PHE A 613 3.43 17.52 -22.78
CA PHE A 613 4.56 18.38 -23.09
C PHE A 613 4.36 19.11 -24.42
N ALA A 614 3.69 18.48 -25.38
CA ALA A 614 3.29 19.15 -26.62
C ALA A 614 2.28 20.28 -26.35
N ALA A 615 1.31 20.05 -25.48
CA ALA A 615 0.39 21.11 -25.05
C ALA A 615 1.11 22.25 -24.33
N ALA A 616 2.06 21.91 -23.44
CA ALA A 616 2.90 22.91 -22.75
C ALA A 616 3.78 23.70 -23.74
N ALA A 617 4.34 23.04 -24.77
CA ALA A 617 5.11 23.71 -25.82
C ALA A 617 4.24 24.69 -26.63
N VAL A 618 2.99 24.33 -26.97
CA VAL A 618 2.04 25.24 -27.63
C VAL A 618 1.73 26.45 -26.75
N MET A 619 1.55 26.25 -25.44
CA MET A 619 1.36 27.37 -24.51
C MET A 619 2.62 28.25 -24.40
N ALA A 620 3.81 27.64 -24.45
CA ALA A 620 5.08 28.39 -24.48
C ALA A 620 5.24 29.20 -25.77
N VAL A 621 4.85 28.64 -26.93
CA VAL A 621 4.79 29.38 -28.23
C VAL A 621 3.89 30.61 -28.09
N TRP A 622 2.69 30.42 -27.57
CA TRP A 622 1.74 31.51 -27.37
C TRP A 622 2.30 32.59 -26.42
N GLY A 623 2.79 32.19 -25.24
CA GLY A 623 3.34 33.12 -24.27
C GLY A 623 4.55 33.90 -24.79
N ALA A 624 5.44 33.23 -25.53
CA ALA A 624 6.59 33.88 -26.16
C ALA A 624 6.18 34.84 -27.31
N ALA A 625 5.22 34.44 -28.14
CA ALA A 625 4.70 35.28 -29.23
C ALA A 625 4.02 36.58 -28.70
N VAL A 626 3.38 36.48 -27.52
CA VAL A 626 2.74 37.63 -26.87
C VAL A 626 3.78 38.57 -26.19
N ALA A 627 4.86 38.01 -25.65
CA ALA A 627 5.88 38.74 -24.88
C ALA A 627 7.06 39.24 -25.71
N ALA A 628 7.25 38.75 -26.93
CA ALA A 628 8.36 39.17 -27.80
C ALA A 628 8.10 40.54 -28.42
N GLU A 629 9.21 41.27 -28.71
CA GLU A 629 9.16 42.56 -29.37
C GLU A 629 8.53 42.48 -30.75
N GLU A 630 7.82 43.53 -31.17
CA GLU A 630 7.18 43.63 -32.45
C GLU A 630 8.22 43.70 -33.58
N SER A 631 8.16 42.76 -34.51
CA SER A 631 9.00 42.75 -35.68
C SER A 631 8.26 42.18 -36.89
N GLY A 632 8.36 42.86 -38.05
CA GLY A 632 7.69 42.46 -39.27
C GLY A 632 6.22 42.90 -39.35
N ARG A 633 5.36 42.07 -40.00
CA ARG A 633 3.93 42.41 -40.16
C ARG A 633 3.15 42.04 -38.91
N VAL A 634 2.27 42.90 -38.44
CA VAL A 634 1.29 42.60 -37.39
C VAL A 634 0.23 41.66 -37.98
N LEU A 635 0.07 40.51 -37.32
CA LEU A 635 -0.90 39.47 -37.67
C LEU A 635 -2.20 39.59 -36.88
N LEU A 636 -2.06 39.94 -35.59
CA LEU A 636 -3.18 40.08 -34.66
C LEU A 636 -2.89 41.20 -33.66
N ASP A 637 -3.83 42.15 -33.54
CA ASP A 637 -3.80 43.17 -32.54
C ASP A 637 -4.88 42.92 -31.49
N LEU A 638 -4.46 42.67 -30.24
CA LEU A 638 -5.32 42.38 -29.10
C LEU A 638 -5.49 43.61 -28.21
N GLY A 639 -5.02 44.78 -28.62
CA GLY A 639 -5.13 46.06 -27.88
C GLY A 639 -4.13 46.25 -26.75
N LEU A 640 -3.79 45.20 -26.00
CA LEU A 640 -2.76 45.17 -24.95
C LEU A 640 -1.43 44.57 -25.45
N THR A 641 -1.49 43.74 -26.49
CA THR A 641 -0.34 43.05 -27.09
C THR A 641 -0.60 42.83 -28.55
N THR A 642 0.44 42.93 -29.35
CA THR A 642 0.41 42.71 -30.80
C THR A 642 1.20 41.44 -31.14
N ILE A 643 0.64 40.55 -31.96
CA ILE A 643 1.34 39.41 -32.50
C ILE A 643 1.80 39.72 -33.92
N SER A 644 3.12 39.79 -34.12
CA SER A 644 3.78 40.03 -35.37
C SER A 644 4.35 38.74 -35.99
N THR A 645 4.75 38.75 -37.22
CA THR A 645 5.40 37.63 -37.91
C THR A 645 6.69 37.22 -37.18
N GLY A 646 7.48 38.15 -36.70
CA GLY A 646 8.74 37.87 -36.01
C GLY A 646 8.53 37.40 -34.57
N SER A 647 7.52 37.93 -33.85
CA SER A 647 7.17 37.42 -32.50
C SER A 647 6.65 36.00 -32.55
N LEU A 648 5.87 35.62 -33.57
CA LEU A 648 5.40 34.28 -33.82
C LEU A 648 6.55 33.31 -34.20
N GLU A 649 7.51 33.74 -35.01
CA GLU A 649 8.68 32.96 -35.40
C GLU A 649 9.58 32.71 -34.20
N MET A 650 9.81 33.70 -33.34
CA MET A 650 10.54 33.58 -32.09
C MET A 650 9.82 32.57 -31.14
N GLY A 651 8.50 32.75 -30.95
CA GLY A 651 7.69 31.84 -30.13
C GLY A 651 7.76 30.39 -30.63
N LEU A 652 7.63 30.19 -31.97
CA LEU A 652 7.70 28.86 -32.58
C LEU A 652 9.08 28.23 -32.35
N SER A 653 10.15 28.97 -32.55
CA SER A 653 11.54 28.51 -32.33
C SER A 653 11.78 28.11 -30.89
N LEU A 654 11.33 28.93 -29.93
CA LEU A 654 11.46 28.65 -28.49
C LEU A 654 10.62 27.45 -28.08
N GLY A 655 9.37 27.33 -28.55
CA GLY A 655 8.50 26.19 -28.28
C GLY A 655 9.01 24.89 -28.90
N ALA A 656 9.50 24.95 -30.13
CA ALA A 656 10.12 23.81 -30.82
C ALA A 656 11.37 23.31 -30.04
N ARG A 657 12.24 24.22 -29.59
CA ARG A 657 13.40 23.93 -28.76
C ARG A 657 13.00 23.26 -27.43
N ALA A 658 12.05 23.83 -26.72
CA ALA A 658 11.56 23.27 -25.46
C ALA A 658 11.01 21.85 -25.66
N PHE A 659 10.24 21.65 -26.72
CA PHE A 659 9.72 20.32 -27.08
C PHE A 659 10.81 19.36 -27.48
N ALA A 660 11.81 19.77 -28.27
CA ALA A 660 12.94 18.96 -28.69
C ALA A 660 13.83 18.49 -27.53
N ILE A 661 13.96 19.28 -26.43
CA ILE A 661 14.67 18.89 -25.22
C ILE A 661 13.92 17.78 -24.48
N VAL A 662 12.59 17.82 -24.48
CA VAL A 662 11.76 16.83 -23.77
C VAL A 662 11.74 15.47 -24.48
N LEU A 663 11.78 15.43 -25.82
CA LEU A 663 11.67 14.19 -26.59
C LEU A 663 12.72 13.13 -26.20
N PRO A 664 14.04 13.42 -26.21
CA PRO A 664 15.05 12.45 -25.82
C PRO A 664 14.96 12.11 -24.33
N SER A 665 14.54 13.06 -23.48
CA SER A 665 14.31 12.80 -22.05
C SER A 665 13.23 11.74 -21.86
N VAL A 666 12.06 11.89 -22.49
CA VAL A 666 10.96 10.91 -22.42
C VAL A 666 11.38 9.55 -22.97
N LEU A 667 12.15 9.51 -24.07
CA LEU A 667 12.66 8.29 -24.67
C LEU A 667 13.59 7.54 -23.70
N ILE A 668 14.56 8.24 -23.11
CA ILE A 668 15.56 7.68 -22.19
C ILE A 668 14.91 7.21 -20.90
N PHE A 669 14.12 8.03 -20.25
CA PHE A 669 13.44 7.66 -19.01
C PHE A 669 12.41 6.53 -19.22
N SER A 670 11.80 6.43 -20.39
CA SER A 670 10.91 5.30 -20.73
C SER A 670 11.62 3.96 -20.86
N THR A 671 12.94 3.95 -21.10
CA THR A 671 13.78 2.76 -21.28
C THR A 671 14.75 2.53 -20.12
N THR A 672 14.64 3.28 -19.05
CA THR A 672 15.56 3.23 -17.92
C THR A 672 14.82 2.84 -16.66
N ASP A 673 15.27 1.77 -15.99
CA ASP A 673 14.75 1.38 -14.68
C ASP A 673 15.29 2.31 -13.59
N PRO A 674 14.44 2.80 -12.68
CA PRO A 674 14.86 3.68 -11.59
C PRO A 674 15.92 3.08 -10.68
N THR A 675 15.88 1.76 -10.43
CA THR A 675 16.86 1.07 -9.58
C THR A 675 18.21 1.01 -10.27
N ASP A 676 18.24 0.65 -11.56
CA ASP A 676 19.50 0.61 -12.34
C ASP A 676 20.09 2.04 -12.47
N LEU A 677 19.24 3.08 -12.53
CA LEU A 677 19.69 4.47 -12.52
C LEU A 677 20.34 4.85 -11.17
N ALA A 678 19.69 4.47 -10.06
CA ALA A 678 20.21 4.71 -8.72
C ALA A 678 21.55 4.01 -8.51
N ASP A 679 21.67 2.74 -8.94
CA ASP A 679 22.93 1.98 -8.89
C ASP A 679 24.04 2.67 -9.68
N ALA A 680 23.74 3.16 -10.88
CA ALA A 680 24.73 3.86 -11.71
C ALA A 680 25.17 5.20 -11.07
N LEU A 681 24.24 5.97 -10.51
CA LEU A 681 24.53 7.23 -9.84
C LEU A 681 25.40 7.02 -8.58
N ALA A 682 25.10 6.00 -7.79
CA ALA A 682 25.85 5.72 -6.57
C ALA A 682 27.23 5.10 -6.86
N GLN A 683 27.33 4.12 -7.79
CA GLN A 683 28.56 3.37 -8.03
C GLN A 683 29.51 4.07 -9.00
N GLN A 684 29.00 4.69 -10.09
CA GLN A 684 29.82 5.30 -11.14
C GLN A 684 30.11 6.78 -10.88
N LEU A 685 29.07 7.56 -10.45
CA LEU A 685 29.25 8.98 -10.11
C LEU A 685 29.62 9.20 -8.64
N LYS A 686 29.63 8.12 -7.82
CA LYS A 686 29.94 8.15 -6.38
C LYS A 686 29.10 9.17 -5.60
N LEU A 687 27.85 9.34 -6.02
CA LEU A 687 26.92 10.17 -5.26
C LEU A 687 26.63 9.52 -3.90
N PRO A 688 26.39 10.32 -2.85
CA PRO A 688 26.09 9.78 -1.53
C PRO A 688 24.85 8.84 -1.57
N THR A 689 25.06 7.58 -1.17
CA THR A 689 24.06 6.51 -1.27
C THR A 689 22.75 6.83 -0.55
N ARG A 690 22.82 7.57 0.56
CA ARG A 690 21.64 8.00 1.32
C ARG A 690 20.68 8.84 0.46
N PHE A 691 21.18 9.80 -0.29
CA PHE A 691 20.36 10.64 -1.17
C PHE A 691 19.80 9.84 -2.35
N VAL A 692 20.62 9.01 -2.97
CA VAL A 692 20.21 8.20 -4.13
C VAL A 692 19.11 7.20 -3.76
N LEU A 693 19.25 6.48 -2.65
CA LEU A 693 18.25 5.52 -2.18
C LEU A 693 17.01 6.20 -1.64
N GLY A 694 17.16 7.37 -0.98
CA GLY A 694 16.02 8.19 -0.57
C GLY A 694 15.19 8.66 -1.77
N ALA A 695 15.84 9.10 -2.86
CA ALA A 695 15.17 9.46 -4.09
C ALA A 695 14.45 8.26 -4.74
N LEU A 696 15.07 7.07 -4.72
CA LEU A 696 14.47 5.84 -5.23
C LEU A 696 13.22 5.45 -4.42
N ALA A 697 13.28 5.53 -3.09
CA ALA A 697 12.14 5.32 -2.21
C ALA A 697 11.01 6.33 -2.48
N ALA A 698 11.34 7.61 -2.68
CA ALA A 698 10.37 8.64 -3.04
C ALA A 698 9.69 8.37 -4.39
N MET A 699 10.42 7.89 -5.39
CA MET A 699 9.84 7.50 -6.69
C MET A 699 8.85 6.34 -6.57
N ARG A 700 9.13 5.37 -5.70
CA ARG A 700 8.18 4.30 -5.40
C ARG A 700 6.91 4.84 -4.73
N LEU A 701 7.04 5.78 -3.78
CA LEU A 701 5.88 6.44 -3.15
C LEU A 701 4.95 7.07 -4.18
N LEU A 702 5.47 7.70 -5.24
CA LEU A 702 4.64 8.26 -6.32
C LEU A 702 3.77 7.20 -6.99
N GLY A 703 4.31 6.00 -7.22
CA GLY A 703 3.53 4.87 -7.76
C GLY A 703 2.40 4.43 -6.82
N LEU A 704 2.68 4.32 -5.51
CA LEU A 704 1.68 3.99 -4.49
C LEU A 704 0.62 5.08 -4.38
N MET A 705 0.99 6.36 -4.46
CA MET A 705 0.04 7.48 -4.40
C MET A 705 -1.00 7.43 -5.53
N ALA A 706 -0.63 6.96 -6.71
CA ALA A 706 -1.58 6.79 -7.82
C ALA A 706 -2.66 5.72 -7.49
N ALA A 707 -2.30 4.64 -6.81
CA ALA A 707 -3.24 3.63 -6.36
C ALA A 707 -4.13 4.16 -5.21
N HIS A 708 -3.52 4.82 -4.21
CA HIS A 708 -4.26 5.43 -3.10
C HIS A 708 -5.23 6.51 -3.56
N TRP A 709 -4.92 7.26 -4.63
CA TRP A 709 -5.85 8.23 -5.21
C TRP A 709 -7.19 7.61 -5.60
N THR A 710 -7.16 6.45 -6.23
CA THR A 710 -8.39 5.74 -6.65
C THR A 710 -9.16 5.21 -5.44
N THR A 711 -8.46 4.61 -4.46
CA THR A 711 -9.07 4.10 -3.23
C THR A 711 -9.70 5.21 -2.41
N LEU A 712 -9.03 6.36 -2.23
CA LEU A 712 -9.59 7.54 -1.58
C LEU A 712 -10.83 8.06 -2.33
N GLY A 713 -10.85 7.99 -3.66
CA GLY A 713 -12.03 8.33 -4.46
C GLY A 713 -13.22 7.43 -4.13
N HIS A 714 -13.00 6.11 -4.04
CA HIS A 714 -14.05 5.15 -3.66
C HIS A 714 -14.51 5.36 -2.21
N ALA A 715 -13.58 5.54 -1.27
CA ALA A 715 -13.90 5.79 0.13
C ALA A 715 -14.71 7.07 0.33
N ARG A 716 -14.37 8.15 -0.36
CA ARG A 716 -15.16 9.39 -0.34
C ARG A 716 -16.56 9.20 -0.93
N ARG A 717 -16.67 8.44 -2.03
CA ARG A 717 -17.95 8.11 -2.63
C ARG A 717 -18.81 7.28 -1.68
N ALA A 718 -18.25 6.30 -0.99
CA ALA A 718 -18.94 5.48 0.01
C ALA A 718 -19.47 6.32 1.18
N ARG A 719 -18.86 7.47 1.47
CA ARG A 719 -19.26 8.40 2.54
C ARG A 719 -20.12 9.58 2.07
N GLY A 720 -20.77 9.49 0.92
CA GLY A 720 -21.63 10.52 0.39
C GLY A 720 -20.91 11.77 -0.14
N LEU A 721 -19.56 11.77 -0.14
CA LEU A 721 -18.76 12.92 -0.53
C LEU A 721 -18.51 12.92 -2.03
N GLY A 722 -18.47 14.12 -2.62
CA GLY A 722 -18.02 14.29 -4.00
C GLY A 722 -16.49 14.18 -4.12
N THR A 723 -16.01 13.79 -5.31
CA THR A 723 -14.58 13.73 -5.65
C THR A 723 -14.06 15.12 -6.02
N ARG A 724 -13.90 16.02 -5.04
CA ARG A 724 -13.27 17.33 -5.26
C ARG A 724 -11.75 17.17 -5.21
N PHE A 725 -11.05 17.62 -6.24
CA PHE A 725 -9.61 17.48 -6.41
C PHE A 725 -8.80 17.92 -5.17
N LEU A 726 -9.02 19.14 -4.67
CA LEU A 726 -8.23 19.68 -3.55
C LEU A 726 -8.40 18.87 -2.24
N SER A 727 -9.61 18.46 -1.92
CA SER A 727 -9.85 17.70 -0.68
C SER A 727 -9.33 16.26 -0.77
N GLN A 728 -9.32 15.67 -1.97
CA GLN A 728 -8.72 14.35 -2.21
C GLN A 728 -7.20 14.44 -2.18
N ALA A 729 -6.62 15.51 -2.75
CA ALA A 729 -5.18 15.77 -2.74
C ALA A 729 -4.64 15.95 -1.31
N PHE A 730 -5.40 16.63 -0.43
CA PHE A 730 -5.01 16.76 0.98
C PHE A 730 -4.97 15.41 1.71
N GLY A 731 -6.01 14.56 1.54
CA GLY A 731 -6.02 13.21 2.10
C GLY A 731 -4.84 12.36 1.59
N LEU A 732 -4.52 12.49 0.30
CA LEU A 732 -3.37 11.81 -0.29
C LEU A 732 -2.04 12.29 0.31
N LEU A 733 -1.90 13.61 0.56
CA LEU A 733 -0.69 14.16 1.19
C LEU A 733 -0.47 13.60 2.59
N VAL A 734 -1.53 13.51 3.41
CA VAL A 734 -1.45 12.91 4.74
C VAL A 734 -1.00 11.45 4.66
N GLN A 735 -1.56 10.67 3.73
CA GLN A 735 -1.15 9.28 3.51
C GLN A 735 0.30 9.18 3.02
N ALA A 736 0.74 10.07 2.13
CA ALA A 736 2.11 10.12 1.63
C ALA A 736 3.13 10.31 2.76
N ILE A 737 2.88 11.29 3.66
CA ILE A 737 3.76 11.54 4.81
C ILE A 737 3.84 10.31 5.71
N ARG A 738 2.71 9.67 6.02
CA ARG A 738 2.67 8.47 6.87
C ARG A 738 3.42 7.28 6.28
N ILE A 739 3.18 6.99 5.00
CA ILE A 739 3.89 5.89 4.33
C ILE A 739 5.38 6.21 4.28
N ALA A 740 5.77 7.47 4.03
CA ALA A 740 7.17 7.88 4.04
C ALA A 740 7.83 7.67 5.42
N THR A 741 7.15 8.03 6.52
CA THR A 741 7.65 7.81 7.88
C THR A 741 7.82 6.32 8.18
N ARG A 742 6.80 5.49 7.89
CA ARG A 742 6.89 4.03 8.08
C ARG A 742 8.00 3.40 7.22
N LEU A 743 8.13 3.85 5.97
CA LEU A 743 9.19 3.39 5.08
C LEU A 743 10.59 3.77 5.60
N ALA A 744 10.75 4.97 6.19
CA ALA A 744 12.01 5.37 6.82
C ALA A 744 12.38 4.43 7.97
N VAL A 745 11.45 4.10 8.86
CA VAL A 745 11.63 3.12 9.94
C VAL A 745 12.03 1.75 9.39
N THR A 746 11.37 1.29 8.31
CA THR A 746 11.72 0.03 7.63
C THR A 746 13.14 0.06 7.07
N MET A 747 13.54 1.16 6.43
CA MET A 747 14.90 1.29 5.89
C MET A 747 15.95 1.28 7.01
N GLU A 748 15.68 1.99 8.12
CA GLU A 748 16.57 2.02 9.29
C GLU A 748 16.70 0.64 9.94
N SER A 749 15.59 -0.07 10.16
CA SER A 749 15.61 -1.43 10.71
C SER A 749 16.38 -2.43 9.83
N ARG A 750 16.47 -2.14 8.51
CA ARG A 750 17.28 -2.91 7.55
C ARG A 750 18.69 -2.35 7.36
N GLY A 751 19.24 -1.65 8.38
CA GLY A 751 20.62 -1.17 8.42
C GLY A 751 20.91 0.03 7.51
N PHE A 752 19.93 0.76 7.01
CA PHE A 752 20.15 1.95 6.20
C PHE A 752 20.93 3.01 6.99
N GLY A 753 22.07 3.42 6.46
CA GLY A 753 22.93 4.40 7.12
C GLY A 753 23.90 3.84 8.16
N ALA A 754 24.01 2.53 8.33
CA ALA A 754 24.90 1.90 9.33
C ALA A 754 26.41 1.95 8.96
N GLY A 755 26.78 2.13 7.71
CA GLY A 755 28.20 2.14 7.30
C GLY A 755 28.42 2.06 5.80
N GLU A 756 29.54 1.44 5.39
CA GLU A 756 29.81 1.16 3.98
C GLU A 756 28.84 0.11 3.44
N ARG A 757 28.28 0.38 2.26
CA ARG A 757 27.34 -0.50 1.57
C ARG A 757 28.05 -1.32 0.53
N THR A 758 27.73 -2.61 0.44
CA THR A 758 28.08 -3.47 -0.70
C THR A 758 26.97 -3.39 -1.76
N TRP A 759 27.24 -3.91 -2.96
CA TRP A 759 26.29 -3.89 -4.06
C TRP A 759 26.14 -5.30 -4.62
N SER A 760 24.96 -5.85 -4.61
CA SER A 760 24.65 -7.16 -5.18
C SER A 760 24.87 -7.16 -6.70
N ARG A 761 24.57 -6.03 -7.35
CA ARG A 761 24.77 -5.80 -8.77
C ARG A 761 25.86 -4.77 -9.01
N SER A 762 26.70 -4.97 -10.04
CA SER A 762 27.68 -3.97 -10.48
C SER A 762 27.12 -3.15 -11.62
N ALA A 763 27.07 -1.85 -11.46
CA ALA A 763 26.84 -0.93 -12.54
C ALA A 763 28.19 -0.71 -13.28
N CYS A 764 28.44 -1.48 -14.35
CA CYS A 764 29.67 -1.34 -15.13
C CYS A 764 29.37 -0.64 -16.45
N PHE A 765 30.30 0.26 -16.86
CA PHE A 765 30.21 0.89 -18.18
C PHE A 765 30.78 -0.09 -19.22
N THR A 766 29.97 -0.43 -20.23
CA THR A 766 30.32 -1.39 -21.28
C THR A 766 30.76 -0.70 -22.58
N ARG A 767 31.40 -1.42 -23.49
CA ARG A 767 31.71 -0.89 -24.83
C ARG A 767 30.49 -0.47 -25.59
N ALA A 768 29.37 -1.17 -25.40
CA ALA A 768 28.12 -0.85 -26.04
C ALA A 768 27.44 0.42 -25.45
N ASP A 769 27.77 0.79 -24.22
CA ASP A 769 27.34 2.07 -23.62
C ASP A 769 28.08 3.24 -24.29
N GLY A 770 29.35 3.02 -24.71
CA GLY A 770 30.09 3.97 -25.52
C GLY A 770 29.41 4.28 -26.85
N VAL A 771 28.73 3.32 -27.46
CA VAL A 771 27.94 3.55 -28.69
C VAL A 771 26.78 4.51 -28.44
N VAL A 772 26.12 4.42 -27.28
CA VAL A 772 25.01 5.33 -26.91
C VAL A 772 25.54 6.76 -26.72
N VAL A 773 26.67 6.89 -26.02
CA VAL A 773 27.32 8.20 -25.83
C VAL A 773 27.72 8.83 -27.17
N LEU A 774 28.40 8.05 -28.04
CA LEU A 774 28.77 8.52 -29.37
C LEU A 774 27.56 8.84 -30.24
N GLY A 775 26.49 8.07 -30.13
CA GLY A 775 25.21 8.35 -30.81
C GLY A 775 24.59 9.67 -30.37
N GLY A 776 24.58 9.94 -29.06
CA GLY A 776 24.11 11.22 -28.50
C GLY A 776 24.97 12.40 -28.98
N LEU A 777 26.30 12.25 -28.98
CA LEU A 777 27.22 13.24 -29.49
C LEU A 777 27.04 13.48 -31.01
N ALA A 778 26.83 12.42 -31.80
CA ALA A 778 26.57 12.51 -33.21
C ALA A 778 25.26 13.25 -33.52
N ILE A 779 24.19 12.98 -32.78
CA ILE A 779 22.93 13.72 -32.90
C ILE A 779 23.13 15.21 -32.58
N ALA A 780 23.83 15.51 -31.47
CA ALA A 780 24.13 16.87 -31.06
C ALA A 780 24.95 17.60 -32.13
N ALA A 781 26.03 16.98 -32.64
CA ALA A 781 26.89 17.53 -33.66
C ALA A 781 26.13 17.72 -35.00
N SER A 782 25.29 16.75 -35.41
CA SER A 782 24.50 16.88 -36.64
C SER A 782 23.46 17.99 -36.54
N ALA A 783 22.80 18.16 -35.39
CA ALA A 783 21.86 19.24 -35.15
C ALA A 783 22.53 20.61 -35.27
N THR A 784 23.66 20.78 -34.62
CA THR A 784 24.45 22.03 -34.69
C THR A 784 25.00 22.30 -36.10
N ALA A 785 25.59 21.30 -36.74
CA ALA A 785 26.12 21.43 -38.09
C ALA A 785 25.02 21.80 -39.10
N THR A 786 23.86 21.14 -39.04
CA THR A 786 22.74 21.44 -39.96
C THR A 786 22.22 22.86 -39.75
N ALA A 787 22.14 23.34 -38.51
CA ALA A 787 21.74 24.71 -38.19
C ALA A 787 22.74 25.76 -38.75
N ILE A 788 24.06 25.48 -38.64
CA ILE A 788 25.11 26.32 -39.23
C ILE A 788 25.01 26.35 -40.76
N PHE A 789 24.85 25.17 -41.39
CA PHE A 789 24.70 25.12 -42.87
C PHE A 789 23.42 25.80 -43.35
N ALA A 790 22.33 25.73 -42.57
CA ALA A 790 21.08 26.44 -42.89
C ALA A 790 21.15 27.96 -42.62
N GLY A 791 22.21 28.46 -41.99
CA GLY A 791 22.34 29.87 -41.61
C GLY A 791 21.40 30.31 -40.50
N THR A 792 20.81 29.34 -39.74
CA THR A 792 19.85 29.63 -38.68
C THR A 792 20.51 29.60 -37.29
N TRP A 793 21.77 29.23 -37.22
CA TRP A 793 22.47 29.08 -35.93
C TRP A 793 22.79 30.43 -35.29
N ASN A 794 22.18 30.73 -34.17
CA ASN A 794 22.44 31.91 -33.38
C ASN A 794 22.83 31.54 -31.98
N LEU A 795 23.98 32.00 -31.48
CA LEU A 795 24.44 31.69 -30.14
C LEU A 795 23.65 32.53 -29.13
N VAL A 796 23.03 31.89 -28.15
CA VAL A 796 22.17 32.55 -27.12
C VAL A 796 22.99 33.48 -26.19
N TRP A 797 24.32 33.30 -26.16
CA TRP A 797 25.23 34.04 -25.25
C TRP A 797 25.95 35.21 -25.93
N MET A 798 25.70 35.51 -27.19
CA MET A 798 26.10 36.70 -27.92
C MET A 798 24.88 37.52 -28.32
#